data_9e8ef323abd8345e36ed401c12b3fbec
#
_entry.id   9e8ef323abd8345e36ed401c12b3fbec
#
_cell.length_a   1.000
_cell.length_b   1.000
_cell.length_c   1.000
_cell.angle_alpha   90.00
_cell.angle_beta   90.00
_cell.angle_gamma   90.00
#
_symmetry.space_group_name_H-M   'P 1'
#
loop_
_entity.id
_entity.type
_entity.pdbx_description
1 polymer ?
#
loop_
_entity_poly.entity_id
_entity_poly.type
_entity_poly.pdbx_seq_one_letter_code
_entity_poly.pdbx_strand_id
1 'polypeptide(L)'
;MKKKTKQRIKKITKYTAVTTLCSGVLLFSGVMVYVAHEVSTLPKVDTELFKNFEGSKILDQDGNVIWQNTEKLMSQATYDELPELYRNGLIAIEDKDFWTNKGFSYRAVANTLIGGALSRVSSSYVARGGSTLEQQLIKNVVYEGGTKYNVIDRKIGEWFLSRQMDENYSKKDVLTMYANSLEFAENTVGIKKAAEVYFGKTFDKYSEINAENASQIAYLIGLGQAPSGYNLYTNPENGIARRNVVLSVLLDKGLILQEVYEGAIKHDIVKTLQPRYSVSESQRKKNQQYKSYTDGVLAEMKQLGYDVNKTSLTIETFLDTKLYKKVVDEVNNMKYLDSKQQIGVSVIDKDGIVKAMVGGRGSGDDWNRAMQNTRSSGSSMKPFTAYGPLLQYFGDKYNTTSMFSTDNYRYPGTNSIMYNWGQLTYGNKSVQESLRLSLNTPVARIDDEILGSTRMKIFLSGVGLDVKDTYSSVDGIGLNISTLQAAAAYNAINNKGVYTRPRFVSKIKFPDDSEKNVEPEIKQAMNESVAYVLAQILRGVPQSGSTAPLAYISEYKGYGGKTGTVAFDANVRPPAPYGQGGSDAWYDSFTNGGYSIAIWTGYDSPNNSPQIPDTYKEFTVLGKNLQQLLNGSRSVSDWARPQGVQHLWGSDLNAHYKVTDSKDITVNTSVAVRKIEQRPTVKKLENAEKVDSKWKENLSKYWKKLYDAWFKNNSIIDEYDIQSESTYKLVRGDKDEKTE
;
A
#
# COMPACT_ATOMS: atom_id res chain seq x y z
N MET A 1 59.27 -53.67 8.18
CA MET A 1 57.87 -53.24 8.14
C MET A 1 57.60 -51.90 8.81
N LYS A 2 58.15 -51.54 9.99
CA LYS A 2 57.87 -50.31 10.76
C LYS A 2 58.16 -48.97 10.03
N LYS A 3 59.19 -48.92 9.13
CA LYS A 3 59.58 -47.66 8.47
C LYS A 3 58.58 -47.22 7.34
N LYS A 4 58.09 -48.21 6.55
CA LYS A 4 57.08 -47.95 5.51
C LYS A 4 55.68 -47.56 6.06
N THR A 5 55.31 -48.14 7.20
CA THR A 5 54.03 -47.78 7.88
C THR A 5 54.09 -46.33 8.44
N LYS A 6 55.18 -45.92 9.04
CA LYS A 6 55.38 -44.54 9.52
C LYS A 6 55.35 -43.49 8.40
N GLN A 7 55.91 -43.82 7.22
CA GLN A 7 55.83 -42.94 6.04
C GLN A 7 54.42 -42.86 5.44
N ARG A 8 53.65 -43.97 5.44
CA ARG A 8 52.24 -43.96 5.03
C ARG A 8 51.35 -43.15 5.95
N ILE A 9 51.51 -43.29 7.27
CA ILE A 9 50.80 -42.49 8.27
C ILE A 9 51.13 -41.00 8.10
N LYS A 10 52.39 -40.60 7.96
CA LYS A 10 52.76 -39.19 7.69
C LYS A 10 52.14 -38.64 6.41
N LYS A 11 52.03 -39.42 5.33
CA LYS A 11 51.34 -38.98 4.11
C LYS A 11 49.84 -38.83 4.31
N ILE A 12 49.19 -39.80 4.95
CA ILE A 12 47.75 -39.72 5.26
C ILE A 12 47.44 -38.51 6.12
N THR A 13 48.20 -38.29 7.21
CA THR A 13 48.00 -37.09 8.08
C THR A 13 48.21 -35.77 7.33
N LYS A 14 49.21 -35.72 6.40
CA LYS A 14 49.43 -34.55 5.57
C LYS A 14 48.25 -34.30 4.58
N TYR A 15 47.74 -35.35 3.93
CA TYR A 15 46.59 -35.21 3.04
C TYR A 15 45.31 -34.86 3.78
N THR A 16 45.06 -35.46 4.94
CA THR A 16 43.91 -35.13 5.77
C THR A 16 43.98 -33.67 6.24
N ALA A 17 45.15 -33.19 6.68
CA ALA A 17 45.32 -31.80 7.09
C ALA A 17 45.10 -30.81 5.93
N VAL A 18 45.61 -31.12 4.72
CA VAL A 18 45.39 -30.31 3.52
C VAL A 18 43.92 -30.30 3.12
N THR A 19 43.25 -31.46 3.11
CA THR A 19 41.83 -31.56 2.75
C THR A 19 40.96 -30.79 3.74
N THR A 20 41.26 -30.91 5.04
CA THR A 20 40.54 -30.14 6.09
C THR A 20 40.76 -28.63 5.91
N LEU A 21 41.97 -28.20 5.57
CA LEU A 21 42.28 -26.79 5.32
C LEU A 21 41.56 -26.28 4.07
N CYS A 22 41.58 -27.01 2.97
CA CYS A 22 40.88 -26.65 1.74
C CYS A 22 39.35 -26.61 1.94
N SER A 23 38.77 -27.57 2.66
CA SER A 23 37.35 -27.54 3.02
C SER A 23 36.99 -26.37 3.89
N GLY A 24 37.88 -25.99 4.83
CA GLY A 24 37.72 -24.80 5.67
C GLY A 24 37.74 -23.51 4.85
N VAL A 25 38.66 -23.41 3.87
CA VAL A 25 38.76 -22.23 2.97
C VAL A 25 37.52 -22.11 2.08
N LEU A 26 37.05 -23.22 1.51
CA LEU A 26 35.82 -23.22 0.67
C LEU A 26 34.58 -22.85 1.46
N LEU A 27 34.43 -23.38 2.69
CA LEU A 27 33.34 -22.98 3.60
C LEU A 27 33.40 -21.51 3.97
N PHE A 28 34.60 -21.01 4.30
CA PHE A 28 34.81 -19.61 4.63
C PHE A 28 34.50 -18.71 3.43
N SER A 29 34.96 -19.06 2.23
CA SER A 29 34.66 -18.32 1.00
C SER A 29 33.15 -18.27 0.72
N GLY A 30 32.44 -19.40 0.88
CA GLY A 30 30.98 -19.45 0.73
C GLY A 30 30.24 -18.54 1.73
N VAL A 31 30.68 -18.53 2.99
CA VAL A 31 30.14 -17.62 4.01
C VAL A 31 30.42 -16.17 3.65
N MET A 32 31.60 -15.84 3.15
CA MET A 32 31.95 -14.46 2.78
C MET A 32 31.14 -13.96 1.58
N VAL A 33 30.91 -14.81 0.57
CA VAL A 33 30.04 -14.47 -0.56
C VAL A 33 28.61 -14.22 -0.08
N TYR A 34 28.11 -15.08 0.81
CA TYR A 34 26.78 -14.91 1.40
C TYR A 34 26.66 -13.59 2.18
N VAL A 35 27.63 -13.28 3.06
CA VAL A 35 27.68 -12.02 3.81
C VAL A 35 27.74 -10.81 2.87
N ALA A 36 28.58 -10.88 1.82
CA ALA A 36 28.70 -9.81 0.83
C ALA A 36 27.38 -9.59 0.07
N HIS A 37 26.66 -10.66 -0.26
CA HIS A 37 25.34 -10.57 -0.87
C HIS A 37 24.36 -9.85 0.05
N GLU A 38 24.22 -10.31 1.31
CA GLU A 38 23.31 -9.69 2.28
C GLU A 38 23.64 -8.21 2.51
N VAL A 39 24.93 -7.88 2.67
CA VAL A 39 25.36 -6.49 2.84
C VAL A 39 25.05 -5.62 1.63
N SER A 40 25.10 -6.18 0.40
CA SER A 40 24.77 -5.42 -0.82
C SER A 40 23.30 -5.01 -0.93
N THR A 41 22.42 -5.68 -0.19
CA THR A 41 20.97 -5.42 -0.17
C THR A 41 20.53 -4.52 0.98
N LEU A 42 21.45 -4.15 1.89
CA LEU A 42 21.12 -3.35 3.06
C LEU A 42 20.75 -1.91 2.68
N PRO A 43 19.73 -1.33 3.34
CA PRO A 43 19.43 0.09 3.19
C PRO A 43 20.58 0.96 3.73
N LYS A 44 20.73 2.17 3.23
CA LYS A 44 21.61 3.15 3.85
C LYS A 44 20.99 3.63 5.16
N VAL A 45 21.78 3.74 6.20
CA VAL A 45 21.35 4.38 7.45
C VAL A 45 21.31 5.89 7.23
N ASP A 46 20.09 6.43 7.13
CA ASP A 46 19.82 7.85 6.95
C ASP A 46 19.11 8.40 8.20
N THR A 47 19.34 9.68 8.52
CA THR A 47 18.65 10.41 9.59
C THR A 47 17.15 10.34 9.47
N GLU A 48 16.62 10.27 8.23
CA GLU A 48 15.19 10.15 7.97
C GLU A 48 14.58 8.87 8.59
N LEU A 49 15.34 7.79 8.73
CA LEU A 49 14.88 6.56 9.40
C LEU A 49 14.62 6.77 10.90
N PHE A 50 15.24 7.79 11.51
CA PHE A 50 15.17 8.05 12.94
C PHE A 50 14.52 9.40 13.27
N LYS A 51 14.17 10.21 12.27
CA LYS A 51 13.37 11.41 12.47
C LYS A 51 11.94 11.00 12.79
N ASN A 52 11.40 11.66 13.69
CA ASN A 52 10.28 11.27 14.50
C ASN A 52 8.93 11.71 14.03
N PHE A 53 7.96 10.99 14.56
CA PHE A 53 6.60 10.91 14.08
C PHE A 53 5.64 11.49 15.11
N GLU A 54 5.13 12.69 14.88
CA GLU A 54 3.95 13.21 15.61
C GLU A 54 2.65 12.51 15.16
N GLY A 55 2.75 11.49 14.29
CA GLY A 55 1.64 10.86 13.60
C GLY A 55 1.22 11.66 12.35
N SER A 56 0.98 10.95 11.25
CA SER A 56 0.50 11.59 10.02
C SER A 56 -0.88 12.19 10.19
N LYS A 57 -1.13 13.30 9.48
CA LYS A 57 -2.43 14.01 9.45
C LYS A 57 -2.90 14.11 8.00
N ILE A 58 -4.21 13.97 7.81
CA ILE A 58 -4.86 14.24 6.53
C ILE A 58 -5.72 15.49 6.72
N LEU A 59 -5.56 16.44 5.84
CA LEU A 59 -6.26 17.73 5.85
C LEU A 59 -7.25 17.77 4.69
N ASP A 60 -8.39 18.46 4.91
CA ASP A 60 -9.28 18.85 3.83
C ASP A 60 -8.67 20.02 3.00
N GLN A 61 -9.40 20.48 1.98
CA GLN A 61 -8.94 21.58 1.12
C GLN A 61 -8.78 22.93 1.87
N ASP A 62 -9.44 23.09 3.02
CA ASP A 62 -9.39 24.29 3.86
C ASP A 62 -8.34 24.19 4.98
N GLY A 63 -7.57 23.09 5.04
CA GLY A 63 -6.53 22.85 6.03
C GLY A 63 -7.03 22.26 7.35
N ASN A 64 -8.29 21.84 7.46
CA ASN A 64 -8.82 21.23 8.66
C ASN A 64 -8.42 19.74 8.73
N VAL A 65 -8.04 19.25 9.92
CA VAL A 65 -7.73 17.84 10.12
C VAL A 65 -9.01 17.00 10.01
N ILE A 66 -9.05 16.11 9.02
CA ILE A 66 -10.13 15.14 8.80
C ILE A 66 -9.77 13.74 9.31
N TRP A 67 -8.49 13.44 9.39
CA TRP A 67 -7.96 12.19 9.94
C TRP A 67 -6.59 12.43 10.58
N GLN A 68 -6.34 11.74 11.66
CA GLN A 68 -5.03 11.71 12.29
C GLN A 68 -4.71 10.28 12.68
N ASN A 69 -3.44 9.88 12.46
CA ASN A 69 -2.98 8.59 12.96
C ASN A 69 -3.02 8.59 14.49
N THR A 70 -3.91 7.79 15.05
CA THR A 70 -4.11 7.64 16.49
C THR A 70 -3.64 6.29 16.99
N GLU A 71 -3.09 5.46 16.09
CA GLU A 71 -2.60 4.12 16.45
C GLU A 71 -1.35 4.19 17.31
N LYS A 72 -0.53 5.23 17.12
CA LYS A 72 0.69 5.43 17.93
C LYS A 72 0.73 6.85 18.49
N LEU A 73 0.91 6.94 19.80
CA LEU A 73 1.15 8.19 20.51
C LEU A 73 2.66 8.41 20.58
N MET A 74 3.12 9.55 20.08
CA MET A 74 4.55 9.83 19.99
C MET A 74 4.87 11.23 20.47
N SER A 75 6.00 11.39 21.11
CA SER A 75 6.62 12.68 21.45
C SER A 75 8.12 12.50 21.56
N GLN A 76 8.87 13.47 21.04
CA GLN A 76 10.31 13.41 21.00
C GLN A 76 10.95 14.16 22.13
N ALA A 77 12.10 13.64 22.56
CA ALA A 77 13.05 14.35 23.40
C ALA A 77 14.31 14.67 22.60
N THR A 78 14.89 15.81 22.87
CA THR A 78 16.30 16.08 22.55
C THR A 78 17.19 15.38 23.60
N TYR A 79 18.50 15.25 23.33
CA TYR A 79 19.44 14.67 24.29
C TYR A 79 19.39 15.38 25.66
N ASP A 80 19.33 16.70 25.64
CA ASP A 80 19.36 17.51 26.86
C ASP A 80 18.05 17.47 27.65
N GLU A 81 16.93 17.19 26.99
CA GLU A 81 15.64 16.93 27.66
C GLU A 81 15.58 15.56 28.34
N LEU A 82 16.35 14.56 27.87
CA LEU A 82 16.35 13.23 28.49
C LEU A 82 16.89 13.32 29.94
N PRO A 83 16.14 12.88 30.96
CA PRO A 83 16.60 12.90 32.33
C PRO A 83 17.94 12.18 32.49
N GLU A 84 18.85 12.75 33.25
CA GLU A 84 20.21 12.19 33.45
C GLU A 84 20.14 10.76 34.01
N LEU A 85 19.28 10.52 34.98
CA LEU A 85 19.07 9.19 35.56
C LEU A 85 18.57 8.18 34.51
N TYR A 86 17.74 8.61 33.56
CA TYR A 86 17.29 7.76 32.47
C TYR A 86 18.45 7.41 31.53
N ARG A 87 19.23 8.40 31.07
CA ARG A 87 20.34 8.20 30.15
C ARG A 87 21.37 7.22 30.74
N ASN A 88 21.81 7.50 31.96
CA ASN A 88 22.84 6.70 32.64
C ASN A 88 22.32 5.31 33.04
N GLY A 89 21.09 5.22 33.48
CA GLY A 89 20.43 3.96 33.85
C GLY A 89 20.18 3.05 32.65
N LEU A 90 19.75 3.61 31.51
CA LEU A 90 19.56 2.84 30.27
C LEU A 90 20.90 2.24 29.81
N ILE A 91 21.97 3.03 29.78
CA ILE A 91 23.32 2.57 29.43
C ILE A 91 23.79 1.48 30.37
N ALA A 92 23.58 1.66 31.67
CA ALA A 92 24.01 0.69 32.69
C ALA A 92 23.33 -0.67 32.53
N ILE A 93 22.09 -0.69 32.07
CA ILE A 93 21.27 -1.91 31.89
C ILE A 93 21.52 -2.56 30.53
N GLU A 94 21.48 -1.77 29.44
CA GLU A 94 21.42 -2.30 28.08
C GLU A 94 22.80 -2.42 27.43
N ASP A 95 23.70 -1.46 27.67
CA ASP A 95 25.00 -1.41 26.99
C ASP A 95 26.04 -0.64 27.81
N LYS A 96 26.64 -1.31 28.79
CA LYS A 96 27.65 -0.68 29.68
C LYS A 96 28.90 -0.11 29.00
N ASP A 97 29.19 -0.61 27.79
CA ASP A 97 30.34 -0.19 26.98
C ASP A 97 29.96 0.84 25.90
N PHE A 98 28.71 1.38 25.94
CA PHE A 98 28.13 2.25 24.92
C PHE A 98 29.03 3.40 24.46
N TRP A 99 29.63 4.13 25.41
CA TRP A 99 30.48 5.28 25.09
C TRP A 99 31.78 4.92 24.37
N THR A 100 32.21 3.66 24.43
CA THR A 100 33.51 3.19 23.92
C THR A 100 33.41 2.16 22.81
N ASN A 101 32.24 1.51 22.66
CA ASN A 101 32.04 0.55 21.59
C ASN A 101 32.03 1.22 20.20
N LYS A 102 32.20 0.43 19.15
CA LYS A 102 32.21 0.87 17.74
C LYS A 102 30.94 0.45 16.98
N GLY A 103 29.77 0.61 17.62
CA GLY A 103 28.49 0.25 17.10
C GLY A 103 28.11 -1.23 17.33
N PHE A 104 29.08 -2.11 17.60
CA PHE A 104 28.86 -3.51 17.94
C PHE A 104 29.93 -4.08 18.88
N SER A 105 29.60 -5.17 19.53
CA SER A 105 30.52 -5.88 20.43
C SER A 105 31.12 -7.10 19.75
N TYR A 106 32.41 -7.11 19.48
CA TYR A 106 33.14 -8.29 18.96
C TYR A 106 32.93 -9.54 19.82
N ARG A 107 32.86 -9.35 21.14
CA ARG A 107 32.60 -10.42 22.11
C ARG A 107 31.23 -11.02 21.95
N ALA A 108 30.22 -10.18 21.73
CA ALA A 108 28.86 -10.62 21.49
C ALA A 108 28.71 -11.35 20.14
N VAL A 109 29.39 -10.88 19.09
CA VAL A 109 29.45 -11.55 17.79
C VAL A 109 30.06 -12.94 17.92
N ALA A 110 31.23 -13.04 18.58
CA ALA A 110 31.87 -14.32 18.83
C ALA A 110 30.99 -15.28 19.64
N ASN A 111 30.34 -14.77 20.69
CA ASN A 111 29.42 -15.59 21.52
C ASN A 111 28.19 -16.04 20.71
N THR A 112 27.67 -15.23 19.81
CA THR A 112 26.52 -15.60 18.94
C THR A 112 26.91 -16.70 17.95
N LEU A 113 28.07 -16.58 17.32
CA LEU A 113 28.58 -17.59 16.39
C LEU A 113 28.91 -18.91 17.10
N ILE A 114 29.56 -18.86 18.24
CA ILE A 114 29.90 -20.04 19.06
C ILE A 114 28.63 -20.63 19.68
N GLY A 115 27.74 -19.79 20.20
CA GLY A 115 26.47 -20.22 20.80
C GLY A 115 25.51 -20.84 19.80
N GLY A 116 25.45 -20.32 18.58
CA GLY A 116 24.68 -20.92 17.46
C GLY A 116 25.21 -22.29 17.02
N ALA A 117 26.52 -22.52 17.11
CA ALA A 117 27.12 -23.83 16.88
C ALA A 117 26.84 -24.81 18.06
N LEU A 118 26.94 -24.31 19.30
CA LEU A 118 26.75 -25.13 20.52
C LEU A 118 25.27 -25.45 20.79
N SER A 119 24.34 -24.58 20.46
CA SER A 119 22.89 -24.83 20.62
C SER A 119 22.36 -25.97 19.74
N ARG A 120 23.09 -26.30 18.67
CA ARG A 120 22.80 -27.51 17.85
C ARG A 120 23.29 -28.79 18.49
N VAL A 121 24.14 -28.69 19.50
CA VAL A 121 24.73 -29.84 20.21
C VAL A 121 24.17 -29.99 21.63
N SER A 122 23.68 -28.90 22.23
CA SER A 122 23.10 -28.91 23.59
C SER A 122 21.96 -27.92 23.73
N SER A 123 20.78 -28.39 24.09
CA SER A 123 19.54 -27.58 24.31
C SER A 123 19.58 -26.70 25.56
N SER A 124 20.61 -26.76 26.37
CA SER A 124 20.74 -26.01 27.64
C SER A 124 21.54 -24.70 27.51
N TYR A 125 22.05 -24.35 26.32
CA TYR A 125 22.83 -23.13 26.12
C TYR A 125 21.91 -21.95 25.81
N VAL A 126 21.71 -21.07 26.79
CA VAL A 126 21.02 -19.77 26.57
C VAL A 126 22.09 -18.72 26.28
N ALA A 127 22.11 -18.22 25.06
CA ALA A 127 22.98 -17.11 24.68
C ALA A 127 22.61 -15.87 25.51
N ARG A 128 23.53 -15.41 26.37
CA ARG A 128 23.34 -14.17 27.12
C ARG A 128 23.38 -12.98 26.18
N GLY A 129 22.44 -12.04 26.35
CA GLY A 129 22.36 -10.80 25.56
C GLY A 129 23.67 -10.01 25.57
N GLY A 130 24.00 -9.46 24.43
CA GLY A 130 25.23 -8.69 24.22
C GLY A 130 25.12 -7.75 23.04
N SER A 131 23.88 -7.43 22.60
CA SER A 131 23.64 -6.44 21.54
C SER A 131 23.82 -5.03 22.10
N THR A 132 24.53 -4.17 21.35
CA THR A 132 24.70 -2.76 21.69
C THR A 132 23.38 -1.99 21.46
N LEU A 133 23.30 -0.74 21.96
CA LEU A 133 22.15 0.14 21.70
C LEU A 133 21.96 0.41 20.21
N GLU A 134 23.05 0.55 19.44
CA GLU A 134 23.00 0.70 17.98
C GLU A 134 22.35 -0.52 17.32
N GLN A 135 22.74 -1.73 17.71
CA GLN A 135 22.16 -2.97 17.17
C GLN A 135 20.68 -3.12 17.53
N GLN A 136 20.30 -2.74 18.74
CA GLN A 136 18.91 -2.74 19.17
C GLN A 136 18.09 -1.70 18.39
N LEU A 137 18.64 -0.51 18.18
CA LEU A 137 18.02 0.55 17.41
C LEU A 137 17.78 0.12 15.95
N ILE A 138 18.80 -0.43 15.29
CA ILE A 138 18.67 -0.99 13.93
C ILE A 138 17.64 -2.12 13.89
N LYS A 139 17.66 -3.03 14.85
CA LYS A 139 16.67 -4.11 14.95
C LYS A 139 15.24 -3.55 15.03
N ASN A 140 15.01 -2.52 15.84
CA ASN A 140 13.69 -1.97 16.08
C ASN A 140 13.18 -1.15 14.87
N VAL A 141 14.05 -0.35 14.26
CA VAL A 141 13.66 0.60 13.20
C VAL A 141 13.73 -0.03 11.81
N VAL A 142 14.83 -0.72 11.48
CA VAL A 142 15.03 -1.30 10.15
C VAL A 142 14.35 -2.66 10.01
N TYR A 143 14.39 -3.47 11.06
CA TYR A 143 13.86 -4.85 11.06
C TYR A 143 12.53 -5.01 11.82
N GLU A 144 11.85 -3.92 12.15
CA GLU A 144 10.51 -3.94 12.77
C GLU A 144 10.41 -4.92 13.96
N GLY A 145 11.41 -4.89 14.87
CA GLY A 145 11.50 -5.83 15.98
C GLY A 145 12.07 -7.20 15.63
N GLY A 146 12.26 -7.50 14.35
CA GLY A 146 13.04 -8.65 13.86
C GLY A 146 12.33 -9.99 13.78
N THR A 147 11.01 -10.05 14.02
CA THR A 147 10.24 -11.32 14.04
C THR A 147 10.00 -11.93 12.66
N LYS A 148 10.01 -11.12 11.61
CA LYS A 148 9.74 -11.52 10.21
C LYS A 148 10.98 -11.93 9.43
N TYR A 149 12.17 -11.79 9.97
CA TYR A 149 13.43 -11.96 9.26
C TYR A 149 14.18 -13.19 9.77
N ASN A 150 14.97 -13.80 8.87
CA ASN A 150 15.91 -14.83 9.29
C ASN A 150 16.91 -14.23 10.30
N VAL A 151 17.17 -14.96 11.39
CA VAL A 151 17.99 -14.46 12.50
C VAL A 151 19.43 -14.15 12.05
N ILE A 152 20.00 -14.97 11.14
CA ILE A 152 21.38 -14.79 10.66
C ILE A 152 21.46 -13.56 9.77
N ASP A 153 20.59 -13.43 8.79
CA ASP A 153 20.56 -12.30 7.83
C ASP A 153 20.35 -10.98 8.58
N ARG A 154 19.39 -10.96 9.50
CA ARG A 154 19.15 -9.82 10.36
C ARG A 154 20.38 -9.46 11.21
N LYS A 155 21.05 -10.44 11.80
CA LYS A 155 22.26 -10.18 12.63
C LYS A 155 23.43 -9.64 11.81
N ILE A 156 23.62 -10.14 10.60
CA ILE A 156 24.59 -9.59 9.66
C ILE A 156 24.27 -8.12 9.38
N GLY A 157 23.03 -7.84 9.03
CA GLY A 157 22.58 -6.48 8.77
C GLY A 157 22.69 -5.56 10.00
N GLU A 158 22.29 -6.02 11.20
CA GLU A 158 22.46 -5.29 12.46
C GLU A 158 23.92 -4.88 12.67
N TRP A 159 24.90 -5.76 12.44
CA TRP A 159 26.32 -5.46 12.62
C TRP A 159 26.83 -4.40 11.64
N PHE A 160 26.50 -4.52 10.38
CA PHE A 160 26.95 -3.57 9.36
C PHE A 160 26.29 -2.19 9.51
N LEU A 161 24.98 -2.16 9.72
CA LEU A 161 24.24 -0.90 9.88
C LEU A 161 24.59 -0.19 11.19
N SER A 162 24.82 -0.94 12.29
CA SER A 162 25.29 -0.36 13.56
C SER A 162 26.67 0.26 13.45
N ARG A 163 27.54 -0.34 12.62
CA ARG A 163 28.85 0.24 12.33
C ARG A 163 28.74 1.53 11.53
N GLN A 164 27.90 1.56 10.49
CA GLN A 164 27.62 2.78 9.73
C GLN A 164 27.03 3.88 10.64
N MET A 165 26.17 3.48 11.58
CA MET A 165 25.58 4.40 12.55
C MET A 165 26.66 5.04 13.43
N ASP A 166 27.58 4.25 14.00
CA ASP A 166 28.70 4.76 14.83
C ASP A 166 29.66 5.67 14.05
N GLU A 167 29.79 5.47 12.73
CA GLU A 167 30.62 6.30 11.86
C GLU A 167 29.96 7.64 11.48
N ASN A 168 28.64 7.69 11.43
CA ASN A 168 27.88 8.84 10.92
C ASN A 168 27.21 9.70 12.01
N TYR A 169 26.99 9.15 13.21
CA TYR A 169 26.26 9.80 14.29
C TYR A 169 27.06 9.82 15.59
N SER A 170 26.88 10.87 16.36
CA SER A 170 27.46 10.91 17.73
C SER A 170 26.73 9.92 18.63
N LYS A 171 27.41 9.46 19.68
CA LYS A 171 26.79 8.60 20.71
C LYS A 171 25.57 9.26 21.38
N LYS A 172 25.56 10.59 21.49
CA LYS A 172 24.40 11.35 21.99
C LYS A 172 23.22 11.24 21.05
N ASP A 173 23.46 11.35 19.73
CA ASP A 173 22.42 11.21 18.72
C ASP A 173 21.84 9.80 18.74
N VAL A 174 22.69 8.77 18.80
CA VAL A 174 22.26 7.37 18.88
C VAL A 174 21.41 7.12 20.11
N LEU A 175 21.82 7.60 21.28
CA LEU A 175 21.03 7.43 22.51
C LEU A 175 19.68 8.14 22.42
N THR A 176 19.65 9.33 21.82
CA THR A 176 18.42 10.09 21.59
C THR A 176 17.49 9.36 20.62
N MET A 177 18.01 8.89 19.49
CA MET A 177 17.27 8.09 18.52
C MET A 177 16.70 6.83 19.16
N TYR A 178 17.49 6.13 19.98
CA TYR A 178 17.04 4.94 20.69
C TYR A 178 15.88 5.26 21.64
N ALA A 179 16.04 6.24 22.52
CA ALA A 179 15.04 6.66 23.49
C ALA A 179 13.72 7.09 22.84
N ASN A 180 13.81 7.69 21.67
CA ASN A 180 12.66 8.15 20.90
C ASN A 180 12.00 7.03 20.06
N SER A 181 12.71 6.00 19.66
CA SER A 181 12.22 4.90 18.81
C SER A 181 11.64 3.73 19.57
N LEU A 182 11.81 3.67 20.89
CA LEU A 182 11.29 2.57 21.70
C LEU A 182 9.76 2.52 21.65
N GLU A 183 9.23 1.36 21.29
CA GLU A 183 7.81 1.07 21.41
C GLU A 183 7.49 0.64 22.83
N PHE A 184 6.52 1.30 23.44
CA PHE A 184 5.98 0.97 24.73
C PHE A 184 4.56 0.41 24.60
N ALA A 185 4.01 -0.17 25.67
CA ALA A 185 2.59 -0.52 25.69
C ALA A 185 1.70 0.75 25.60
N GLU A 186 0.39 0.55 25.48
CA GLU A 186 -0.59 1.63 25.31
C GLU A 186 -0.34 2.44 24.00
N ASN A 187 0.13 1.75 22.96
CA ASN A 187 0.42 2.34 21.64
C ASN A 187 1.38 3.55 21.68
N THR A 188 2.27 3.56 22.63
CA THR A 188 3.17 4.69 22.89
C THR A 188 4.54 4.45 22.28
N VAL A 189 5.10 5.44 21.63
CA VAL A 189 6.46 5.43 21.07
C VAL A 189 7.25 6.62 21.62
N GLY A 190 8.47 6.35 22.03
CA GLY A 190 9.36 7.32 22.65
C GLY A 190 9.10 7.50 24.15
N ILE A 191 10.21 7.61 24.87
CA ILE A 191 10.20 7.69 26.34
C ILE A 191 9.48 8.92 26.89
N LYS A 192 9.55 10.06 26.18
CA LYS A 192 8.88 11.30 26.57
C LYS A 192 7.36 11.10 26.59
N LYS A 193 6.83 10.45 25.55
CA LYS A 193 5.41 10.14 25.49
C LYS A 193 5.00 9.08 26.50
N ALA A 194 5.83 8.08 26.73
CA ALA A 194 5.58 7.09 27.76
C ALA A 194 5.47 7.73 29.16
N ALA A 195 6.35 8.66 29.51
CA ALA A 195 6.27 9.39 30.78
C ALA A 195 4.96 10.16 30.94
N GLU A 196 4.51 10.83 29.87
CA GLU A 196 3.23 11.55 29.86
C GLU A 196 2.03 10.60 30.02
N VAL A 197 2.03 9.49 29.27
CA VAL A 197 0.90 8.56 29.23
C VAL A 197 0.77 7.79 30.54
N TYR A 198 1.88 7.32 31.10
CA TYR A 198 1.85 6.54 32.33
C TYR A 198 1.71 7.40 33.58
N PHE A 199 2.42 8.55 33.65
CA PHE A 199 2.56 9.32 34.87
C PHE A 199 2.09 10.79 34.78
N GLY A 200 1.67 11.25 33.60
CA GLY A 200 1.26 12.63 33.41
C GLY A 200 2.40 13.65 33.59
N LYS A 201 3.66 13.19 33.51
CA LYS A 201 4.83 14.02 33.80
C LYS A 201 5.58 14.38 32.53
N THR A 202 5.94 15.65 32.42
CA THR A 202 6.92 16.16 31.46
C THR A 202 8.34 15.96 32.00
N PHE A 203 9.36 15.94 31.15
CA PHE A 203 10.71 15.57 31.53
C PHE A 203 11.40 16.53 32.50
N ASP A 204 11.05 17.80 32.49
CA ASP A 204 11.52 18.78 33.48
C ASP A 204 11.20 18.37 34.93
N LYS A 205 10.13 17.62 35.14
CA LYS A 205 9.71 17.12 36.46
C LYS A 205 10.58 15.98 36.97
N TYR A 206 11.45 15.40 36.14
CA TYR A 206 12.39 14.34 36.51
C TYR A 206 13.81 14.86 36.79
N SER A 207 14.02 16.17 36.87
CA SER A 207 15.31 16.78 37.18
C SER A 207 15.82 16.45 38.58
N GLU A 208 14.89 16.24 39.54
CA GLU A 208 15.23 15.85 40.91
C GLU A 208 15.24 14.32 41.06
N ILE A 209 16.29 13.77 41.65
CA ILE A 209 16.40 12.33 41.96
C ILE A 209 15.83 12.07 43.35
N ASN A 210 14.52 11.84 43.44
CA ASN A 210 13.81 11.41 44.63
C ASN A 210 13.23 10.00 44.42
N ALA A 211 12.65 9.43 45.47
CA ALA A 211 12.12 8.07 45.46
C ALA A 211 11.04 7.81 44.38
N GLU A 212 10.14 8.78 44.17
CA GLU A 212 9.09 8.67 43.15
C GLU A 212 9.68 8.72 41.75
N ASN A 213 10.51 9.74 41.44
CA ASN A 213 11.13 9.89 40.14
C ASN A 213 12.06 8.72 39.79
N ALA A 214 12.84 8.23 40.75
CA ALA A 214 13.68 7.06 40.58
C ALA A 214 12.85 5.80 40.28
N SER A 215 11.72 5.60 40.98
CA SER A 215 10.80 4.50 40.74
C SER A 215 10.19 4.54 39.34
N GLN A 216 9.72 5.72 38.89
CA GLN A 216 9.10 5.91 37.58
C GLN A 216 10.10 5.78 36.44
N ILE A 217 11.30 6.38 36.56
CA ILE A 217 12.39 6.24 35.56
C ILE A 217 12.84 4.78 35.46
N ALA A 218 13.04 4.09 36.60
CA ALA A 218 13.42 2.68 36.60
C ALA A 218 12.36 1.80 35.92
N TYR A 219 11.08 2.09 36.13
CA TYR A 219 10.00 1.40 35.44
C TYR A 219 10.05 1.65 33.93
N LEU A 220 10.18 2.89 33.47
CA LEU A 220 10.24 3.25 32.06
C LEU A 220 11.43 2.59 31.33
N ILE A 221 12.61 2.52 31.99
CA ILE A 221 13.76 1.77 31.46
C ILE A 221 13.40 0.28 31.32
N GLY A 222 12.81 -0.30 32.36
CA GLY A 222 12.46 -1.71 32.40
C GLY A 222 11.38 -2.12 31.40
N LEU A 223 10.41 -1.23 31.18
CA LEU A 223 9.27 -1.44 30.29
C LEU A 223 9.72 -1.63 28.82
N GLY A 224 10.75 -0.91 28.37
CA GLY A 224 11.24 -0.99 27.00
C GLY A 224 11.71 -2.38 26.54
N GLN A 225 12.06 -3.27 27.50
CA GLN A 225 12.50 -4.64 27.18
C GLN A 225 11.35 -5.55 26.73
N ALA A 226 10.18 -5.47 27.39
CA ALA A 226 9.01 -6.29 27.10
C ALA A 226 7.72 -5.49 27.44
N PRO A 227 7.32 -4.55 26.57
CA PRO A 227 6.25 -3.59 26.86
C PRO A 227 4.94 -4.22 27.31
N SER A 228 4.47 -5.25 26.60
CA SER A 228 3.22 -5.94 26.98
C SER A 228 3.37 -6.77 28.26
N GLY A 229 4.55 -7.35 28.51
CA GLY A 229 4.82 -8.20 29.66
C GLY A 229 4.98 -7.44 30.99
N TYR A 230 5.45 -6.17 30.91
CA TYR A 230 5.72 -5.34 32.08
C TYR A 230 4.75 -4.15 32.22
N ASN A 231 3.68 -4.12 31.44
CA ASN A 231 2.69 -3.05 31.48
C ASN A 231 1.93 -3.00 32.80
N LEU A 232 2.06 -1.92 33.55
CA LEU A 232 1.41 -1.75 34.87
C LEU A 232 -0.12 -1.76 34.82
N TYR A 233 -0.74 -1.44 33.68
CA TYR A 233 -2.21 -1.52 33.55
C TYR A 233 -2.74 -2.95 33.43
N THR A 234 -1.92 -3.88 32.95
CA THR A 234 -2.34 -5.27 32.69
C THR A 234 -1.58 -6.31 33.49
N ASN A 235 -0.31 -6.04 33.82
CA ASN A 235 0.59 -6.95 34.52
C ASN A 235 1.41 -6.22 35.60
N PRO A 236 0.75 -5.62 36.62
CA PRO A 236 1.41 -4.74 37.59
C PRO A 236 2.54 -5.45 38.38
N GLU A 237 2.34 -6.69 38.76
CA GLU A 237 3.34 -7.47 39.53
C GLU A 237 4.65 -7.61 38.73
N ASN A 238 4.57 -8.01 37.46
CA ASN A 238 5.72 -8.16 36.60
C ASN A 238 6.41 -6.81 36.34
N GLY A 239 5.63 -5.75 36.14
CA GLY A 239 6.14 -4.39 35.97
C GLY A 239 6.91 -3.90 37.20
N ILE A 240 6.36 -4.11 38.39
CA ILE A 240 7.01 -3.79 39.68
C ILE A 240 8.28 -4.63 39.88
N ALA A 241 8.23 -5.93 39.62
CA ALA A 241 9.39 -6.80 39.74
C ALA A 241 10.53 -6.34 38.80
N ARG A 242 10.22 -6.00 37.55
CA ARG A 242 11.20 -5.48 36.58
C ARG A 242 11.77 -4.12 37.01
N ARG A 243 10.91 -3.19 37.47
CA ARG A 243 11.34 -1.90 38.05
C ARG A 243 12.36 -2.13 39.18
N ASN A 244 12.09 -3.06 40.09
CA ASN A 244 12.97 -3.33 41.23
C ASN A 244 14.34 -3.86 40.78
N VAL A 245 14.40 -4.68 39.73
CA VAL A 245 15.67 -5.10 39.11
C VAL A 245 16.44 -3.91 38.58
N VAL A 246 15.78 -2.97 37.89
CA VAL A 246 16.42 -1.76 37.39
C VAL A 246 16.94 -0.90 38.56
N LEU A 247 16.11 -0.66 39.59
CA LEU A 247 16.52 0.10 40.79
C LEU A 247 17.76 -0.49 41.45
N SER A 248 17.83 -1.82 41.55
CA SER A 248 19.03 -2.49 42.11
C SER A 248 20.29 -2.19 41.28
N VAL A 249 20.19 -2.16 39.94
CA VAL A 249 21.31 -1.81 39.07
C VAL A 249 21.68 -0.33 39.21
N LEU A 250 20.69 0.57 39.30
CA LEU A 250 20.96 2.00 39.54
C LEU A 250 21.71 2.23 40.81
N LEU A 251 21.38 1.55 41.88
CA LEU A 251 22.09 1.58 43.16
C LEU A 251 23.51 1.02 43.03
N ASP A 252 23.65 -0.18 42.42
CA ASP A 252 24.95 -0.84 42.22
C ASP A 252 25.94 0.01 41.42
N LYS A 253 25.44 0.84 40.51
CA LYS A 253 26.21 1.77 39.71
C LYS A 253 26.42 3.16 40.37
N GLY A 254 25.89 3.37 41.56
CA GLY A 254 25.99 4.65 42.27
C GLY A 254 25.20 5.78 41.63
N LEU A 255 24.17 5.45 40.78
CA LEU A 255 23.33 6.43 40.11
C LEU A 255 22.22 6.96 41.03
N ILE A 256 21.90 6.24 42.09
CA ILE A 256 20.99 6.66 43.16
C ILE A 256 21.61 6.32 44.52
N LEU A 257 21.24 7.08 45.54
CA LEU A 257 21.63 6.83 46.92
C LEU A 257 20.80 5.69 47.54
N GLN A 258 21.32 5.05 48.57
CA GLN A 258 20.64 3.97 49.30
C GLN A 258 19.26 4.41 49.81
N GLU A 259 19.14 5.61 50.35
CA GLU A 259 17.87 6.16 50.84
C GLU A 259 16.82 6.31 49.74
N VAL A 260 17.25 6.80 48.55
CA VAL A 260 16.36 6.91 47.37
C VAL A 260 15.94 5.52 46.91
N TYR A 261 16.85 4.54 46.90
CA TYR A 261 16.52 3.15 46.53
C TYR A 261 15.48 2.57 47.46
N GLU A 262 15.64 2.68 48.76
CA GLU A 262 14.70 2.16 49.75
C GLU A 262 13.33 2.81 49.66
N GLY A 263 13.28 4.12 49.40
CA GLY A 263 12.05 4.83 49.15
C GLY A 263 11.39 4.40 47.85
N ALA A 264 12.16 4.25 46.76
CA ALA A 264 11.67 3.86 45.44
C ALA A 264 11.11 2.43 45.39
N ILE A 265 11.70 1.49 46.12
CA ILE A 265 11.17 0.13 46.27
C ILE A 265 9.80 0.13 46.98
N LYS A 266 9.65 0.97 48.02
CA LYS A 266 8.40 1.09 48.78
C LYS A 266 7.34 1.92 48.07
N HIS A 267 7.73 2.70 47.04
CA HIS A 267 6.82 3.58 46.31
C HIS A 267 5.73 2.75 45.57
N ASP A 268 4.48 3.07 45.84
CA ASP A 268 3.32 2.46 45.15
C ASP A 268 3.14 3.12 43.78
N ILE A 269 3.89 2.65 42.80
CA ILE A 269 3.91 3.20 41.45
C ILE A 269 2.56 3.08 40.74
N VAL A 270 1.73 2.09 41.11
CA VAL A 270 0.43 1.86 40.48
C VAL A 270 -0.55 3.02 40.82
N LYS A 271 -0.44 3.59 42.02
CA LYS A 271 -1.24 4.74 42.42
C LYS A 271 -0.88 6.03 41.68
N THR A 272 0.29 6.09 41.05
CA THR A 272 0.73 7.27 40.28
C THR A 272 0.39 7.17 38.81
N LEU A 273 -0.22 6.08 38.37
CA LEU A 273 -0.66 5.91 36.98
C LEU A 273 -1.78 6.91 36.63
N GLN A 274 -1.66 7.48 35.46
CA GLN A 274 -2.77 8.23 34.86
C GLN A 274 -3.90 7.28 34.46
N PRO A 275 -5.15 7.76 34.32
CA PRO A 275 -6.20 6.95 33.69
C PRO A 275 -5.71 6.41 32.36
N ARG A 276 -6.03 5.14 32.09
CA ARG A 276 -5.58 4.48 30.85
C ARG A 276 -5.94 5.33 29.63
N TYR A 277 -4.95 5.65 28.82
CA TYR A 277 -5.15 6.53 27.67
C TYR A 277 -6.16 5.90 26.70
N SER A 278 -7.13 6.69 26.27
CA SER A 278 -7.99 6.38 25.14
C SER A 278 -7.99 7.55 24.17
N VAL A 279 -7.90 7.26 22.86
CA VAL A 279 -8.09 8.29 21.83
C VAL A 279 -9.40 9.01 22.11
N SER A 280 -9.39 10.35 22.07
CA SER A 280 -10.60 11.12 22.34
C SER A 280 -11.74 10.67 21.42
N GLU A 281 -12.93 10.53 21.98
CA GLU A 281 -14.11 10.11 21.23
C GLU A 281 -14.38 11.04 20.04
N SER A 282 -14.07 12.33 20.19
CA SER A 282 -14.19 13.32 19.12
C SER A 282 -13.27 13.01 17.93
N GLN A 283 -12.01 12.60 18.18
CA GLN A 283 -11.09 12.25 17.12
C GLN A 283 -11.46 10.92 16.45
N ARG A 284 -11.91 9.92 17.22
CA ARG A 284 -12.44 8.68 16.65
C ARG A 284 -13.63 8.95 15.74
N LYS A 285 -14.58 9.77 16.19
CA LYS A 285 -15.75 10.17 15.38
C LYS A 285 -15.32 10.90 14.11
N LYS A 286 -14.31 11.78 14.16
CA LYS A 286 -13.76 12.43 12.96
C LYS A 286 -13.13 11.44 12.00
N ASN A 287 -12.22 10.60 12.48
CA ASN A 287 -11.57 9.58 11.65
C ASN A 287 -12.62 8.68 10.97
N GLN A 288 -13.70 8.36 11.69
CA GLN A 288 -14.78 7.52 11.22
C GLN A 288 -15.70 8.22 10.21
N GLN A 289 -15.98 9.49 10.43
CA GLN A 289 -16.84 10.32 9.57
C GLN A 289 -16.33 10.39 8.13
N TYR A 290 -15.00 10.45 7.95
CA TYR A 290 -14.35 10.56 6.63
C TYR A 290 -13.65 9.26 6.21
N LYS A 291 -13.90 8.14 6.92
CA LYS A 291 -13.16 6.88 6.74
C LYS A 291 -13.10 6.44 5.28
N SER A 292 -14.23 6.40 4.59
CA SER A 292 -14.27 5.96 3.19
C SER A 292 -13.35 6.78 2.30
N TYR A 293 -13.31 8.10 2.47
CA TYR A 293 -12.43 8.97 1.70
C TYR A 293 -10.96 8.82 2.12
N THR A 294 -10.70 8.78 3.43
CA THR A 294 -9.33 8.65 3.93
C THR A 294 -8.70 7.28 3.64
N ASP A 295 -9.48 6.20 3.52
CA ASP A 295 -8.99 4.92 3.00
C ASP A 295 -8.40 5.07 1.58
N GLY A 296 -9.05 5.89 0.73
CA GLY A 296 -8.53 6.23 -0.61
C GLY A 296 -7.23 7.02 -0.55
N VAL A 297 -7.16 8.01 0.35
CA VAL A 297 -5.93 8.78 0.60
C VAL A 297 -4.79 7.85 1.02
N LEU A 298 -5.03 6.97 1.99
CA LEU A 298 -4.03 6.03 2.50
C LEU A 298 -3.57 5.04 1.41
N ALA A 299 -4.49 4.57 0.56
CA ALA A 299 -4.17 3.72 -0.58
C ALA A 299 -3.30 4.46 -1.61
N GLU A 300 -3.62 5.72 -1.93
CA GLU A 300 -2.80 6.55 -2.83
C GLU A 300 -1.41 6.81 -2.25
N MET A 301 -1.30 7.16 -0.96
CA MET A 301 -0.01 7.34 -0.29
C MET A 301 0.86 6.08 -0.38
N LYS A 302 0.27 4.90 -0.15
CA LYS A 302 0.97 3.62 -0.31
C LYS A 302 1.46 3.39 -1.74
N GLN A 303 0.66 3.74 -2.76
CA GLN A 303 1.05 3.65 -4.17
C GLN A 303 2.17 4.63 -4.52
N LEU A 304 2.20 5.81 -3.89
CA LEU A 304 3.28 6.79 -4.01
C LEU A 304 4.56 6.37 -3.26
N GLY A 305 4.54 5.23 -2.55
CA GLY A 305 5.67 4.69 -1.81
C GLY A 305 5.83 5.22 -0.38
N TYR A 306 4.81 5.89 0.15
CA TYR A 306 4.84 6.44 1.51
C TYR A 306 4.03 5.59 2.49
N ASP A 307 4.66 5.27 3.63
CA ASP A 307 3.99 4.63 4.76
C ASP A 307 3.66 5.69 5.82
N VAL A 308 2.38 6.02 5.93
CA VAL A 308 1.89 7.03 6.88
C VAL A 308 2.05 6.61 8.35
N ASN A 309 2.32 5.33 8.61
CA ASN A 309 2.58 4.81 9.94
C ASN A 309 4.07 4.88 10.31
N LYS A 310 4.93 5.18 9.33
CA LYS A 310 6.39 5.27 9.52
C LYS A 310 6.95 6.66 9.31
N THR A 311 6.15 7.60 8.80
CA THR A 311 6.61 8.96 8.51
C THR A 311 5.54 9.95 8.95
N SER A 312 5.90 10.99 9.71
CA SER A 312 5.00 12.11 10.04
C SER A 312 4.74 12.94 8.79
N LEU A 313 3.63 12.68 8.13
CA LEU A 313 3.26 13.39 6.93
C LEU A 313 2.04 14.28 7.20
N THR A 314 2.07 15.51 6.71
CA THR A 314 0.87 16.31 6.56
C THR A 314 0.41 16.19 5.13
N ILE A 315 -0.74 15.52 4.93
CA ILE A 315 -1.29 15.16 3.63
C ILE A 315 -2.44 16.11 3.34
N GLU A 316 -2.26 17.03 2.42
CA GLU A 316 -3.31 17.94 1.95
C GLU A 316 -4.13 17.25 0.86
N THR A 317 -5.45 17.33 0.95
CA THR A 317 -6.36 16.68 0.00
C THR A 317 -7.25 17.68 -0.72
N PHE A 318 -7.97 17.19 -1.72
CA PHE A 318 -8.98 17.98 -2.46
C PHE A 318 -10.36 17.91 -1.82
N LEU A 319 -10.52 17.36 -0.62
CA LEU A 319 -11.82 17.17 0.00
C LEU A 319 -12.46 18.49 0.41
N ASP A 320 -13.61 18.79 -0.18
CA ASP A 320 -14.55 19.76 0.36
C ASP A 320 -15.48 19.03 1.34
N THR A 321 -15.27 19.24 2.64
CA THR A 321 -16.04 18.57 3.68
C THR A 321 -17.52 18.95 3.70
N LYS A 322 -17.88 20.16 3.21
CA LYS A 322 -19.27 20.60 3.11
C LYS A 322 -19.99 19.90 1.96
N LEU A 323 -19.31 19.78 0.81
CA LEU A 323 -19.84 19.04 -0.33
C LEU A 323 -19.95 17.56 -0.01
N TYR A 324 -18.90 16.98 0.59
CA TYR A 324 -18.87 15.59 1.03
C TYR A 324 -20.07 15.25 1.93
N LYS A 325 -20.35 16.10 2.93
CA LYS A 325 -21.50 15.92 3.80
C LYS A 325 -22.81 15.88 3.04
N LYS A 326 -23.02 16.76 2.07
CA LYS A 326 -24.24 16.76 1.24
C LYS A 326 -24.37 15.46 0.43
N VAL A 327 -23.25 14.95 -0.11
CA VAL A 327 -23.26 13.65 -0.83
C VAL A 327 -23.62 12.50 0.12
N VAL A 328 -23.06 12.48 1.33
CA VAL A 328 -23.38 11.47 2.34
C VAL A 328 -24.84 11.56 2.76
N ASP A 329 -25.37 12.77 2.94
CA ASP A 329 -26.78 12.99 3.29
C ASP A 329 -27.72 12.45 2.17
N GLU A 330 -27.43 12.68 0.87
CA GLU A 330 -28.19 12.12 -0.25
C GLU A 330 -28.13 10.58 -0.26
N VAL A 331 -26.95 10.02 -0.01
CA VAL A 331 -26.78 8.54 0.07
C VAL A 331 -27.62 7.96 1.22
N ASN A 332 -27.60 8.60 2.40
CA ASN A 332 -28.36 8.14 3.56
C ASN A 332 -29.87 8.29 3.37
N ASN A 333 -30.32 9.26 2.58
CA ASN A 333 -31.73 9.51 2.27
C ASN A 333 -32.30 8.60 1.17
N MET A 334 -31.46 7.83 0.48
CA MET A 334 -31.94 6.85 -0.52
C MET A 334 -32.89 5.86 0.15
N LYS A 335 -33.97 5.47 -0.54
CA LYS A 335 -34.89 4.44 -0.06
C LYS A 335 -34.29 3.06 -0.28
N TYR A 336 -33.81 2.44 0.78
CA TYR A 336 -33.27 1.08 0.78
C TYR A 336 -34.38 0.05 0.92
N LEU A 337 -34.16 -1.16 0.37
CA LEU A 337 -35.09 -2.29 0.49
C LEU A 337 -35.24 -2.77 1.94
N ASP A 338 -34.12 -2.80 2.67
CA ASP A 338 -34.05 -3.19 4.08
C ASP A 338 -32.81 -2.60 4.77
N SER A 339 -32.61 -2.97 6.04
CA SER A 339 -31.49 -2.50 6.86
C SER A 339 -30.13 -3.11 6.49
N LYS A 340 -30.10 -4.22 5.74
CA LYS A 340 -28.88 -4.96 5.35
C LYS A 340 -28.35 -4.55 3.98
N GLN A 341 -29.20 -3.94 3.14
CA GLN A 341 -28.77 -3.45 1.82
C GLN A 341 -27.69 -2.41 1.98
N GLN A 342 -26.60 -2.53 1.25
CA GLN A 342 -25.44 -1.67 1.28
C GLN A 342 -25.26 -0.87 -0.02
N ILE A 343 -24.32 0.05 0.00
CA ILE A 343 -24.03 0.94 -1.12
C ILE A 343 -22.54 1.28 -1.17
N GLY A 344 -22.04 1.51 -2.38
CA GLY A 344 -20.75 2.10 -2.68
C GLY A 344 -20.95 3.23 -3.68
N VAL A 345 -20.40 4.41 -3.40
CA VAL A 345 -20.49 5.58 -4.30
C VAL A 345 -19.12 6.23 -4.46
N SER A 346 -18.75 6.53 -5.69
CA SER A 346 -17.55 7.31 -6.02
C SER A 346 -17.91 8.45 -6.96
N VAL A 347 -17.43 9.65 -6.64
CA VAL A 347 -17.63 10.88 -7.40
C VAL A 347 -16.27 11.45 -7.80
N ILE A 348 -16.04 11.59 -9.09
CA ILE A 348 -14.80 12.11 -9.67
C ILE A 348 -15.12 13.31 -10.57
N ASP A 349 -14.34 14.38 -10.49
CA ASP A 349 -14.45 15.50 -11.44
C ASP A 349 -13.68 15.22 -12.75
N LYS A 350 -13.80 16.13 -13.72
CA LYS A 350 -13.16 15.99 -15.04
C LYS A 350 -11.62 15.83 -14.97
N ASP A 351 -10.98 16.30 -13.92
CA ASP A 351 -9.52 16.26 -13.71
C ASP A 351 -9.05 15.01 -12.94
N GLY A 352 -9.96 14.06 -12.70
CA GLY A 352 -9.68 12.83 -11.97
C GLY A 352 -9.63 12.98 -10.45
N ILE A 353 -10.04 14.14 -9.94
CA ILE A 353 -10.05 14.43 -8.50
C ILE A 353 -11.28 13.76 -7.87
N VAL A 354 -11.07 12.96 -6.84
CA VAL A 354 -12.15 12.34 -6.08
C VAL A 354 -12.77 13.39 -5.15
N LYS A 355 -14.01 13.76 -5.45
CA LYS A 355 -14.77 14.76 -4.68
C LYS A 355 -15.54 14.15 -3.52
N ALA A 356 -15.96 12.88 -3.66
CA ALA A 356 -16.57 12.13 -2.58
C ALA A 356 -16.40 10.63 -2.82
N MET A 357 -16.30 9.87 -1.73
CA MET A 357 -16.32 8.41 -1.74
C MET A 357 -17.07 7.93 -0.50
N VAL A 358 -18.12 7.12 -0.70
CA VAL A 358 -18.97 6.57 0.36
C VAL A 358 -18.96 5.04 0.24
N GLY A 359 -18.42 4.36 1.23
CA GLY A 359 -18.20 2.91 1.21
C GLY A 359 -19.25 2.07 1.93
N GLY A 360 -20.35 2.68 2.39
CA GLY A 360 -21.42 1.98 3.08
C GLY A 360 -22.48 2.93 3.65
N ARG A 361 -23.53 2.36 4.27
CA ARG A 361 -24.56 3.12 4.98
C ARG A 361 -24.09 3.46 6.38
N GLY A 362 -24.20 4.73 6.72
CA GLY A 362 -23.76 5.23 8.03
C GLY A 362 -22.25 5.44 8.14
N SER A 363 -21.85 6.08 9.22
CA SER A 363 -20.45 6.25 9.57
C SER A 363 -19.99 5.06 10.42
N GLY A 364 -18.92 4.37 10.01
CA GLY A 364 -18.24 3.44 10.90
C GLY A 364 -18.16 2.00 10.49
N ASP A 365 -18.51 1.69 9.28
CA ASP A 365 -18.25 0.39 8.70
C ASP A 365 -16.75 0.31 8.32
N ASP A 366 -16.08 -0.75 8.77
CA ASP A 366 -14.68 -1.00 8.44
C ASP A 366 -14.49 -1.42 6.97
N TRP A 367 -15.58 -1.77 6.29
CA TRP A 367 -15.58 -2.25 4.92
C TRP A 367 -15.92 -1.14 3.92
N ASN A 368 -14.91 -0.64 3.18
CA ASN A 368 -15.10 0.38 2.16
C ASN A 368 -15.48 -0.24 0.79
N ARG A 369 -16.78 -0.35 0.53
CA ARG A 369 -17.32 -0.98 -0.69
C ARG A 369 -17.03 -0.18 -1.96
N ALA A 370 -16.75 1.11 -1.82
CA ALA A 370 -16.40 1.96 -2.96
C ALA A 370 -15.01 1.67 -3.55
N MET A 371 -14.12 1.03 -2.77
CA MET A 371 -12.78 0.63 -3.21
C MET A 371 -12.64 -0.86 -3.51
N GLN A 372 -13.64 -1.67 -3.17
CA GLN A 372 -13.52 -3.11 -3.33
C GLN A 372 -13.97 -3.56 -4.71
N ASN A 373 -13.19 -4.44 -5.29
CA ASN A 373 -13.39 -5.00 -6.64
C ASN A 373 -13.84 -6.47 -6.62
N THR A 374 -14.60 -6.87 -5.60
CA THR A 374 -15.08 -8.24 -5.45
C THR A 374 -16.44 -8.49 -6.08
N ARG A 375 -17.12 -7.42 -6.55
CA ARG A 375 -18.47 -7.49 -7.10
C ARG A 375 -18.44 -7.25 -8.60
N SER A 376 -19.20 -8.09 -9.34
CA SER A 376 -19.37 -7.88 -10.77
C SER A 376 -20.13 -6.58 -11.04
N SER A 377 -19.65 -5.84 -12.02
CA SER A 377 -20.31 -4.62 -12.52
C SER A 377 -21.54 -4.90 -13.38
N GLY A 378 -21.74 -6.16 -13.77
CA GLY A 378 -22.74 -6.49 -14.77
C GLY A 378 -22.58 -5.64 -16.03
N SER A 379 -23.69 -5.29 -16.63
CA SER A 379 -23.75 -4.56 -17.91
C SER A 379 -23.18 -3.13 -17.87
N SER A 380 -22.77 -2.60 -16.70
CA SER A 380 -22.28 -1.21 -16.65
C SER A 380 -20.95 -1.04 -17.41
N MET A 381 -20.16 -2.10 -17.57
CA MET A 381 -18.88 -2.04 -18.28
C MET A 381 -18.94 -2.31 -19.79
N LYS A 382 -20.09 -2.59 -20.37
CA LYS A 382 -20.25 -2.81 -21.83
C LYS A 382 -19.67 -1.71 -22.73
N PRO A 383 -19.73 -0.42 -22.35
CA PRO A 383 -19.02 0.61 -23.12
C PRO A 383 -17.52 0.37 -23.27
N PHE A 384 -16.90 -0.30 -22.32
CA PHE A 384 -15.45 -0.53 -22.27
C PHE A 384 -15.05 -1.95 -22.68
N THR A 385 -15.91 -2.94 -22.45
CA THR A 385 -15.64 -4.33 -22.81
C THR A 385 -15.87 -4.61 -24.29
N ALA A 386 -16.91 -4.02 -24.90
CA ALA A 386 -17.31 -4.32 -26.27
C ALA A 386 -17.38 -3.10 -27.19
N TYR A 387 -18.24 -2.11 -26.88
CA TYR A 387 -18.58 -1.07 -27.86
C TYR A 387 -17.46 -0.03 -28.08
N GLY A 388 -16.75 0.36 -27.03
CA GLY A 388 -15.58 1.25 -27.15
C GLY A 388 -14.48 0.63 -27.99
N PRO A 389 -13.98 -0.56 -27.66
CA PRO A 389 -12.99 -1.23 -28.48
C PRO A 389 -13.48 -1.54 -29.90
N LEU A 390 -14.76 -1.89 -30.12
CA LEU A 390 -15.32 -2.05 -31.47
C LEU A 390 -15.12 -0.78 -32.31
N LEU A 391 -15.51 0.37 -31.76
CA LEU A 391 -15.41 1.66 -32.46
C LEU A 391 -13.96 2.14 -32.58
N GLN A 392 -13.10 1.79 -31.59
CA GLN A 392 -11.69 2.19 -31.57
C GLN A 392 -10.87 1.46 -32.65
N TYR A 393 -11.04 0.15 -32.75
CA TYR A 393 -10.22 -0.68 -33.63
C TYR A 393 -10.85 -0.91 -35.02
N PHE A 394 -12.18 -0.83 -35.10
CA PHE A 394 -12.93 -1.19 -36.30
C PHE A 394 -14.00 -0.16 -36.70
N GLY A 395 -13.85 1.11 -36.30
CA GLY A 395 -14.80 2.17 -36.63
C GLY A 395 -14.88 2.51 -38.13
N ASP A 396 -13.90 2.06 -38.93
CA ASP A 396 -13.96 2.08 -40.39
C ASP A 396 -15.04 1.14 -40.95
N LYS A 397 -15.26 0.00 -40.30
CA LYS A 397 -16.21 -1.07 -40.69
C LYS A 397 -17.53 -1.01 -39.91
N TYR A 398 -17.46 -0.67 -38.62
CA TYR A 398 -18.61 -0.64 -37.73
C TYR A 398 -18.89 0.77 -37.22
N ASN A 399 -20.17 1.11 -37.19
CA ASN A 399 -20.65 2.41 -36.72
C ASN A 399 -21.93 2.26 -35.89
N THR A 400 -22.54 3.34 -35.46
CA THR A 400 -23.73 3.27 -34.59
C THR A 400 -24.96 2.62 -35.26
N THR A 401 -24.98 2.50 -36.60
CA THR A 401 -26.06 1.84 -37.32
C THR A 401 -25.81 0.37 -37.62
N SER A 402 -24.60 -0.13 -37.39
CA SER A 402 -24.25 -1.52 -37.64
C SER A 402 -25.11 -2.45 -36.80
N MET A 403 -25.69 -3.46 -37.47
CA MET A 403 -26.71 -4.32 -36.90
C MET A 403 -26.13 -5.62 -36.36
N PHE A 404 -26.56 -6.01 -35.18
CA PHE A 404 -26.23 -7.31 -34.54
C PHE A 404 -27.52 -8.06 -34.21
N SER A 405 -27.51 -9.40 -34.39
CA SER A 405 -28.60 -10.25 -33.95
C SER A 405 -28.71 -10.26 -32.43
N THR A 406 -29.94 -10.18 -31.93
CA THR A 406 -30.24 -10.31 -30.51
C THR A 406 -30.70 -11.71 -30.13
N ASP A 407 -30.64 -12.69 -31.05
CA ASP A 407 -30.94 -14.07 -30.77
C ASP A 407 -29.94 -14.65 -29.78
N ASN A 408 -30.32 -15.69 -29.07
CA ASN A 408 -29.50 -16.40 -28.15
C ASN A 408 -28.15 -16.76 -28.78
N TYR A 409 -27.05 -16.55 -28.04
CA TYR A 409 -25.72 -16.79 -28.51
C TYR A 409 -25.10 -18.00 -27.83
N ARG A 410 -24.74 -19.02 -28.63
CA ARG A 410 -24.01 -20.19 -28.12
C ARG A 410 -22.51 -19.90 -28.19
N TYR A 411 -21.82 -20.01 -27.06
CA TYR A 411 -20.38 -19.85 -27.02
C TYR A 411 -19.66 -20.94 -27.85
N PRO A 412 -18.73 -20.58 -28.71
CA PRO A 412 -17.99 -21.53 -29.54
C PRO A 412 -17.37 -22.67 -28.73
N GLY A 413 -17.55 -23.92 -29.19
CA GLY A 413 -16.96 -25.10 -28.54
C GLY A 413 -17.58 -25.49 -27.20
N THR A 414 -18.69 -24.88 -26.79
CA THR A 414 -19.35 -25.15 -25.50
C THR A 414 -20.88 -25.41 -25.68
N ASN A 415 -21.50 -25.89 -24.61
CA ASN A 415 -22.96 -25.97 -24.52
C ASN A 415 -23.60 -24.75 -23.84
N SER A 416 -22.77 -23.78 -23.40
CA SER A 416 -23.25 -22.58 -22.72
C SER A 416 -23.89 -21.60 -23.69
N ILE A 417 -25.02 -21.02 -23.27
CA ILE A 417 -25.81 -20.08 -24.07
C ILE A 417 -25.95 -18.77 -23.33
N MET A 418 -25.64 -17.67 -24.01
CA MET A 418 -25.91 -16.31 -23.56
C MET A 418 -27.32 -15.90 -23.95
N TYR A 419 -28.03 -15.32 -23.00
CA TYR A 419 -29.35 -14.74 -23.19
C TYR A 419 -29.33 -13.24 -22.89
N ASN A 420 -30.20 -12.49 -23.56
CA ASN A 420 -30.55 -11.15 -23.09
C ASN A 420 -31.42 -11.26 -21.82
N TRP A 421 -31.44 -10.18 -21.02
CA TRP A 421 -32.24 -10.14 -19.80
C TRP A 421 -33.71 -10.46 -20.11
N GLY A 422 -34.30 -11.31 -19.29
CA GLY A 422 -35.67 -11.81 -19.54
C GLY A 422 -35.78 -12.83 -20.66
N GLN A 423 -34.67 -13.34 -21.23
CA GLN A 423 -34.65 -14.25 -22.42
C GLN A 423 -35.33 -13.68 -23.66
N LEU A 424 -35.44 -12.36 -23.75
CA LEU A 424 -36.11 -11.69 -24.86
C LEU A 424 -35.18 -11.56 -26.07
N THR A 425 -35.79 -11.71 -27.27
CA THR A 425 -35.16 -11.43 -28.56
C THR A 425 -35.85 -10.24 -29.21
N TYR A 426 -35.10 -9.42 -29.92
CA TYR A 426 -35.58 -8.18 -30.50
C TYR A 426 -35.31 -8.09 -32.02
N GLY A 427 -34.96 -9.24 -32.64
CA GLY A 427 -34.43 -9.26 -34.01
C GLY A 427 -33.06 -8.62 -34.09
N ASN A 428 -32.72 -7.98 -35.19
CA ASN A 428 -31.50 -7.25 -35.33
C ASN A 428 -31.62 -5.85 -34.69
N LYS A 429 -30.62 -5.47 -33.89
CA LYS A 429 -30.52 -4.15 -33.28
C LYS A 429 -29.20 -3.47 -33.62
N SER A 430 -29.25 -2.15 -33.82
CA SER A 430 -28.07 -1.35 -34.07
C SER A 430 -27.13 -1.33 -32.85
N VAL A 431 -25.86 -1.00 -33.08
CA VAL A 431 -24.87 -0.73 -32.00
C VAL A 431 -25.46 0.25 -30.99
N GLN A 432 -26.06 1.34 -31.47
CA GLN A 432 -26.69 2.36 -30.62
C GLN A 432 -27.81 1.78 -29.73
N GLU A 433 -28.76 1.06 -30.34
CA GLU A 433 -29.88 0.46 -29.59
C GLU A 433 -29.40 -0.66 -28.65
N SER A 434 -28.45 -1.49 -29.10
CA SER A 434 -27.92 -2.60 -28.32
C SER A 434 -27.26 -2.14 -27.03
N LEU A 435 -26.46 -1.06 -27.09
CA LEU A 435 -25.86 -0.48 -25.89
C LEU A 435 -26.88 0.27 -25.02
N ARG A 436 -27.79 1.04 -25.62
CA ARG A 436 -28.83 1.79 -24.91
C ARG A 436 -29.79 0.83 -24.16
N LEU A 437 -30.20 -0.25 -24.78
CA LEU A 437 -31.06 -1.27 -24.18
C LEU A 437 -30.31 -2.32 -23.36
N SER A 438 -29.00 -2.22 -23.33
CA SER A 438 -28.13 -3.09 -22.51
C SER A 438 -28.18 -4.57 -22.91
N LEU A 439 -28.31 -4.88 -24.21
CA LEU A 439 -28.42 -6.24 -24.70
C LEU A 439 -27.11 -7.02 -24.49
N ASN A 440 -27.21 -8.32 -24.15
CA ASN A 440 -26.07 -9.20 -23.85
C ASN A 440 -25.50 -9.87 -25.09
N THR A 441 -26.38 -10.43 -25.93
CA THR A 441 -25.97 -11.27 -27.07
C THR A 441 -25.20 -10.52 -28.15
N PRO A 442 -25.48 -9.22 -28.45
CA PRO A 442 -24.61 -8.43 -29.30
C PRO A 442 -23.18 -8.26 -28.74
N VAL A 443 -23.05 -8.14 -27.42
CA VAL A 443 -21.73 -8.03 -26.76
C VAL A 443 -20.91 -9.30 -26.97
N ALA A 444 -21.50 -10.48 -26.71
CA ALA A 444 -20.81 -11.75 -26.90
C ALA A 444 -20.36 -11.95 -28.36
N ARG A 445 -21.17 -11.54 -29.35
CA ARG A 445 -20.79 -11.57 -30.77
C ARG A 445 -19.63 -10.63 -31.08
N ILE A 446 -19.69 -9.42 -30.57
CA ILE A 446 -18.60 -8.43 -30.75
C ILE A 446 -17.30 -8.97 -30.18
N ASP A 447 -17.34 -9.52 -28.99
CA ASP A 447 -16.15 -9.98 -28.28
C ASP A 447 -15.52 -11.22 -28.92
N ASP A 448 -16.33 -12.24 -29.24
CA ASP A 448 -15.83 -13.51 -29.79
C ASP A 448 -15.53 -13.44 -31.31
N GLU A 449 -16.38 -12.76 -32.08
CA GLU A 449 -16.30 -12.80 -33.54
C GLU A 449 -15.42 -11.66 -34.11
N ILE A 450 -15.19 -10.56 -33.34
CA ILE A 450 -14.55 -9.36 -33.87
C ILE A 450 -13.32 -8.94 -33.06
N LEU A 451 -13.46 -8.77 -31.74
CA LEU A 451 -12.42 -8.15 -30.89
C LEU A 451 -11.31 -9.11 -30.45
N GLY A 452 -11.70 -10.19 -29.82
CA GLY A 452 -10.81 -11.11 -29.14
C GLY A 452 -10.21 -10.52 -27.83
N SER A 453 -9.67 -11.42 -27.01
CA SER A 453 -9.17 -11.11 -25.64
C SER A 453 -8.09 -10.02 -25.59
N THR A 454 -7.16 -10.02 -26.54
CA THR A 454 -6.03 -9.08 -26.54
C THR A 454 -6.47 -7.63 -26.70
N ARG A 455 -7.35 -7.32 -27.66
CA ARG A 455 -7.84 -5.94 -27.88
C ARG A 455 -8.72 -5.47 -26.73
N MET A 456 -9.54 -6.37 -26.17
CA MET A 456 -10.31 -6.08 -24.95
C MET A 456 -9.34 -5.71 -23.81
N LYS A 457 -8.32 -6.52 -23.54
CA LYS A 457 -7.33 -6.24 -22.49
C LYS A 457 -6.64 -4.89 -22.67
N ILE A 458 -6.14 -4.60 -23.87
CA ILE A 458 -5.46 -3.33 -24.17
C ILE A 458 -6.39 -2.14 -23.89
N PHE A 459 -7.62 -2.20 -24.34
CA PHE A 459 -8.59 -1.12 -24.14
C PHE A 459 -8.96 -0.93 -22.66
N LEU A 460 -9.21 -2.03 -21.94
CA LEU A 460 -9.52 -2.01 -20.51
C LEU A 460 -8.36 -1.47 -19.68
N SER A 461 -7.12 -1.89 -19.98
CA SER A 461 -5.91 -1.32 -19.33
C SER A 461 -5.79 0.18 -19.60
N GLY A 462 -6.20 0.65 -20.78
CA GLY A 462 -6.26 2.05 -21.14
C GLY A 462 -7.10 2.88 -20.17
N VAL A 463 -8.25 2.39 -19.78
CA VAL A 463 -9.21 3.06 -18.88
C VAL A 463 -9.06 2.66 -17.40
N GLY A 464 -7.95 2.03 -17.02
CA GLY A 464 -7.69 1.64 -15.62
C GLY A 464 -8.45 0.41 -15.12
N LEU A 465 -8.96 -0.43 -16.03
CA LEU A 465 -9.71 -1.65 -15.74
C LEU A 465 -8.90 -2.93 -16.01
N ASP A 466 -7.60 -2.90 -15.77
CA ASP A 466 -6.74 -4.08 -15.90
C ASP A 466 -6.87 -4.97 -14.66
N VAL A 467 -7.92 -5.80 -14.64
CA VAL A 467 -8.30 -6.64 -13.48
C VAL A 467 -8.04 -8.13 -13.70
N LYS A 468 -7.63 -8.53 -14.91
CA LYS A 468 -7.34 -9.93 -15.29
C LYS A 468 -6.20 -10.00 -16.31
N ASP A 469 -5.50 -11.13 -16.35
CA ASP A 469 -4.49 -11.41 -17.36
C ASP A 469 -5.09 -11.75 -18.72
N THR A 470 -6.23 -12.46 -18.74
CA THR A 470 -6.97 -12.84 -19.94
C THR A 470 -8.44 -12.55 -19.79
N TYR A 471 -9.08 -12.19 -20.90
CA TYR A 471 -10.50 -11.87 -20.99
C TYR A 471 -11.20 -12.78 -21.98
N SER A 472 -12.49 -12.98 -21.77
CA SER A 472 -13.39 -13.75 -22.63
C SER A 472 -14.68 -12.97 -22.84
N SER A 473 -15.53 -13.42 -23.76
CA SER A 473 -16.85 -12.83 -24.02
C SER A 473 -17.81 -12.86 -22.82
N VAL A 474 -17.56 -13.74 -21.84
CA VAL A 474 -18.29 -13.71 -20.56
C VAL A 474 -17.95 -12.45 -19.76
N ASP A 475 -16.70 -12.01 -19.83
CA ASP A 475 -16.26 -10.76 -19.19
C ASP A 475 -16.86 -9.52 -19.86
N GLY A 476 -17.31 -9.65 -21.10
CA GLY A 476 -18.03 -8.60 -21.85
C GLY A 476 -19.28 -8.07 -21.14
N ILE A 477 -19.92 -8.90 -20.33
CA ILE A 477 -21.13 -8.54 -19.61
C ILE A 477 -20.93 -8.22 -18.14
N GLY A 478 -19.67 -8.19 -17.64
CA GLY A 478 -19.36 -7.75 -16.27
C GLY A 478 -17.97 -8.10 -15.82
N LEU A 479 -17.33 -7.16 -15.15
CA LEU A 479 -16.01 -7.27 -14.53
C LEU A 479 -16.14 -7.05 -13.02
N ASN A 480 -15.30 -7.72 -12.24
CA ASN A 480 -15.19 -7.43 -10.81
C ASN A 480 -14.38 -6.16 -10.61
N ILE A 481 -15.04 -5.07 -10.29
CA ILE A 481 -14.45 -3.74 -10.14
C ILE A 481 -15.07 -2.99 -8.97
N SER A 482 -14.38 -1.93 -8.54
CA SER A 482 -14.88 -0.98 -7.56
C SER A 482 -15.64 0.18 -8.23
N THR A 483 -16.47 0.91 -7.45
CA THR A 483 -17.12 2.13 -7.97
C THR A 483 -16.09 3.21 -8.30
N LEU A 484 -14.93 3.24 -7.61
CA LEU A 484 -13.84 4.16 -7.93
C LEU A 484 -13.27 3.90 -9.33
N GLN A 485 -13.03 2.63 -9.68
CA GLN A 485 -12.57 2.23 -11.01
C GLN A 485 -13.62 2.53 -12.08
N ALA A 486 -14.91 2.25 -11.80
CA ALA A 486 -16.00 2.55 -12.72
C ALA A 486 -16.09 4.06 -13.00
N ALA A 487 -16.12 4.89 -11.95
CA ALA A 487 -16.19 6.34 -12.09
C ALA A 487 -15.01 6.89 -12.92
N ALA A 488 -13.78 6.35 -12.71
CA ALA A 488 -12.60 6.77 -13.47
C ALA A 488 -12.68 6.37 -14.96
N ALA A 489 -13.20 5.18 -15.25
CA ALA A 489 -13.39 4.72 -16.63
C ALA A 489 -14.43 5.60 -17.35
N TYR A 490 -15.56 5.89 -16.70
CA TYR A 490 -16.58 6.80 -17.26
C TYR A 490 -16.06 8.23 -17.40
N ASN A 491 -15.15 8.65 -16.49
CA ASN A 491 -14.50 9.95 -16.65
C ASN A 491 -13.66 10.03 -17.92
N ALA A 492 -13.04 8.94 -18.37
CA ALA A 492 -12.33 8.92 -19.65
C ALA A 492 -13.27 9.19 -20.85
N ILE A 493 -14.50 8.68 -20.83
CA ILE A 493 -15.53 9.05 -21.85
C ILE A 493 -15.85 10.54 -21.74
N ASN A 494 -16.11 11.04 -20.55
CA ASN A 494 -16.45 12.43 -20.28
C ASN A 494 -15.34 13.41 -20.66
N ASN A 495 -14.06 12.99 -20.50
CA ASN A 495 -12.87 13.78 -20.71
C ASN A 495 -12.18 13.45 -22.07
N LYS A 496 -12.94 13.37 -23.16
CA LYS A 496 -12.44 13.25 -24.53
C LYS A 496 -11.50 12.06 -24.77
N GLY A 497 -11.75 10.97 -24.06
CA GLY A 497 -10.94 9.74 -24.14
C GLY A 497 -9.67 9.77 -23.27
N VAL A 498 -9.46 10.82 -22.50
CA VAL A 498 -8.32 10.95 -21.59
C VAL A 498 -8.66 10.32 -20.24
N TYR A 499 -7.96 9.26 -19.89
CA TYR A 499 -8.00 8.68 -18.56
C TYR A 499 -7.09 9.41 -17.60
N THR A 500 -7.61 9.83 -16.48
CA THR A 500 -6.83 10.33 -15.34
C THR A 500 -7.02 9.38 -14.17
N ARG A 501 -5.91 8.90 -13.60
CA ARG A 501 -5.97 8.07 -12.41
C ARG A 501 -6.66 8.83 -11.28
N PRO A 502 -7.63 8.21 -10.57
CA PRO A 502 -8.27 8.86 -9.41
C PRO A 502 -7.24 9.30 -8.39
N ARG A 503 -7.37 10.54 -7.93
CA ARG A 503 -6.47 11.11 -6.94
C ARG A 503 -7.22 11.85 -5.84
N PHE A 504 -6.71 11.72 -4.63
CA PHE A 504 -7.24 12.32 -3.41
C PHE A 504 -6.28 13.41 -2.89
N VAL A 505 -4.98 13.19 -3.10
CA VAL A 505 -3.90 13.99 -2.51
C VAL A 505 -3.48 15.10 -3.45
N SER A 506 -3.44 16.33 -2.95
CA SER A 506 -2.92 17.50 -3.65
C SER A 506 -1.44 17.72 -3.36
N LYS A 507 -1.05 17.62 -2.07
CA LYS A 507 0.29 17.91 -1.60
C LYS A 507 0.66 17.07 -0.39
N ILE A 508 1.94 16.75 -0.27
CA ILE A 508 2.54 16.09 0.87
C ILE A 508 3.59 17.03 1.47
N LYS A 509 3.47 17.32 2.77
CA LYS A 509 4.49 18.03 3.54
C LYS A 509 5.23 17.04 4.43
N PHE A 510 6.53 17.12 4.43
CA PHE A 510 7.44 16.26 5.17
C PHE A 510 7.87 16.90 6.51
N PRO A 511 8.43 16.11 7.45
CA PRO A 511 8.89 16.63 8.74
C PRO A 511 10.00 17.67 8.68
N ASP A 512 10.71 17.78 7.57
CA ASP A 512 11.76 18.78 7.30
C ASP A 512 11.22 20.04 6.62
N ASP A 513 9.90 20.26 6.63
CA ASP A 513 9.18 21.34 5.97
C ASP A 513 9.29 21.33 4.44
N SER A 514 9.89 20.30 3.84
CA SER A 514 9.84 20.14 2.39
C SER A 514 8.44 19.74 1.94
N GLU A 515 8.07 20.13 0.71
CA GLU A 515 6.75 19.87 0.15
C GLU A 515 6.87 19.16 -1.21
N LYS A 516 5.91 18.30 -1.51
CA LYS A 516 5.77 17.64 -2.81
C LYS A 516 4.33 17.73 -3.29
N ASN A 517 4.11 18.36 -4.45
CA ASN A 517 2.84 18.29 -5.15
C ASN A 517 2.66 16.90 -5.76
N VAL A 518 1.43 16.39 -5.74
CA VAL A 518 1.09 15.11 -6.38
C VAL A 518 0.56 15.42 -7.77
N GLU A 519 1.35 15.08 -8.79
CA GLU A 519 0.98 15.31 -10.17
C GLU A 519 0.00 14.24 -10.68
N PRO A 520 -0.95 14.60 -11.58
CA PRO A 520 -1.89 13.65 -12.16
C PRO A 520 -1.18 12.66 -13.10
N GLU A 521 -1.54 11.38 -12.98
CA GLU A 521 -1.18 10.36 -13.97
C GLU A 521 -2.24 10.34 -15.07
N ILE A 522 -1.89 10.77 -16.28
CA ILE A 522 -2.80 10.99 -17.40
C ILE A 522 -2.35 10.16 -18.58
N LYS A 523 -3.30 9.54 -19.28
CA LYS A 523 -3.04 8.85 -20.56
C LYS A 523 -4.23 8.98 -21.51
N GLN A 524 -3.98 9.04 -22.83
CA GLN A 524 -5.04 8.90 -23.83
C GLN A 524 -5.46 7.43 -23.86
N ALA A 525 -6.66 7.12 -23.41
CA ALA A 525 -7.17 5.77 -23.30
C ALA A 525 -7.97 5.32 -24.53
N MET A 526 -8.60 6.26 -25.22
CA MET A 526 -9.34 6.06 -26.48
C MET A 526 -9.32 7.36 -27.29
N ASN A 527 -9.62 7.30 -28.59
CA ASN A 527 -9.74 8.49 -29.41
C ASN A 527 -10.89 9.39 -28.92
N GLU A 528 -10.73 10.70 -29.05
CA GLU A 528 -11.81 11.67 -28.69
C GLU A 528 -13.11 11.35 -29.45
N SER A 529 -13.01 10.90 -30.69
CA SER A 529 -14.13 10.48 -31.54
C SER A 529 -14.89 9.28 -30.94
N VAL A 530 -14.18 8.29 -30.39
CA VAL A 530 -14.79 7.12 -29.75
C VAL A 530 -15.48 7.54 -28.44
N ALA A 531 -14.81 8.34 -27.63
CA ALA A 531 -15.40 8.88 -26.39
C ALA A 531 -16.68 9.67 -26.67
N TYR A 532 -16.66 10.53 -27.70
CA TYR A 532 -17.84 11.28 -28.13
C TYR A 532 -19.01 10.37 -28.55
N VAL A 533 -18.74 9.38 -29.41
CA VAL A 533 -19.79 8.48 -29.90
C VAL A 533 -20.38 7.65 -28.74
N LEU A 534 -19.55 7.16 -27.84
CA LEU A 534 -20.02 6.48 -26.62
C LEU A 534 -20.88 7.42 -25.76
N ALA A 535 -20.45 8.66 -25.54
CA ALA A 535 -21.21 9.64 -24.78
C ALA A 535 -22.60 9.89 -25.42
N GLN A 536 -22.66 10.05 -26.75
CA GLN A 536 -23.91 10.26 -27.49
C GLN A 536 -24.87 9.06 -27.34
N ILE A 537 -24.39 7.81 -27.42
CA ILE A 537 -25.21 6.63 -27.19
C ILE A 537 -25.73 6.60 -25.75
N LEU A 538 -24.85 6.87 -24.80
CA LEU A 538 -25.16 6.79 -23.36
C LEU A 538 -26.12 7.89 -22.89
N ARG A 539 -26.26 9.01 -23.62
CA ARG A 539 -27.34 9.99 -23.39
C ARG A 539 -28.74 9.38 -23.50
N GLY A 540 -28.88 8.34 -24.30
CA GLY A 540 -30.16 7.63 -24.50
C GLY A 540 -30.55 6.74 -23.31
N VAL A 541 -29.64 6.46 -22.35
CA VAL A 541 -29.93 5.55 -21.23
C VAL A 541 -30.84 6.16 -20.18
N PRO A 542 -30.73 7.42 -19.77
CA PRO A 542 -31.67 8.06 -18.84
C PRO A 542 -32.98 8.50 -19.52
N GLN A 543 -33.25 8.08 -20.73
CA GLN A 543 -34.47 8.44 -21.45
C GLN A 543 -35.60 7.41 -21.26
N SER A 544 -36.83 7.84 -21.53
CA SER A 544 -37.99 6.94 -21.54
C SER A 544 -37.80 5.76 -22.52
N GLY A 545 -38.24 4.57 -22.11
CA GLY A 545 -38.05 3.34 -22.90
C GLY A 545 -36.64 2.77 -22.88
N SER A 546 -35.78 3.22 -21.96
CA SER A 546 -34.45 2.68 -21.70
C SER A 546 -34.31 2.17 -20.27
N THR A 547 -33.08 1.90 -19.82
CA THR A 547 -32.83 1.17 -18.57
C THR A 547 -32.81 2.05 -17.31
N ALA A 548 -32.70 3.40 -17.42
CA ALA A 548 -32.67 4.33 -16.29
C ALA A 548 -33.59 5.56 -16.47
N PRO A 549 -34.88 5.40 -16.80
CA PRO A 549 -35.75 6.55 -17.10
C PRO A 549 -35.96 7.49 -15.91
N LEU A 550 -35.83 7.02 -14.68
CA LEU A 550 -35.94 7.84 -13.47
C LEU A 550 -34.73 8.77 -13.24
N ALA A 551 -33.63 8.49 -13.94
CA ALA A 551 -32.43 9.35 -13.89
C ALA A 551 -32.49 10.55 -14.83
N TYR A 552 -33.54 10.72 -15.62
CA TYR A 552 -33.69 11.81 -16.61
C TYR A 552 -33.63 13.20 -15.95
N ILE A 553 -32.83 14.09 -16.56
CA ILE A 553 -32.70 15.50 -16.20
C ILE A 553 -32.90 16.34 -17.48
N SER A 554 -34.04 17.02 -17.60
CA SER A 554 -34.46 17.74 -18.81
C SER A 554 -33.50 18.85 -19.23
N GLU A 555 -32.84 19.49 -18.25
CA GLU A 555 -31.97 20.63 -18.44
C GLU A 555 -30.53 20.23 -18.86
N TYR A 556 -30.19 18.95 -18.78
CA TYR A 556 -28.86 18.45 -19.03
C TYR A 556 -28.75 17.75 -20.40
N LYS A 557 -28.32 18.51 -21.44
CA LYS A 557 -28.10 17.95 -22.78
C LYS A 557 -26.89 17.02 -22.83
N GLY A 558 -25.82 17.36 -22.11
CA GLY A 558 -24.62 16.55 -22.01
C GLY A 558 -24.60 15.66 -20.77
N TYR A 559 -25.61 14.80 -20.64
CA TYR A 559 -25.75 13.87 -19.53
C TYR A 559 -25.96 12.45 -20.06
N GLY A 560 -25.11 11.52 -19.63
CA GLY A 560 -25.19 10.12 -20.00
C GLY A 560 -25.06 9.20 -18.78
N GLY A 561 -25.43 7.94 -18.98
CA GLY A 561 -25.29 6.93 -17.93
C GLY A 561 -25.41 5.50 -18.45
N LYS A 562 -25.20 4.53 -17.57
CA LYS A 562 -25.33 3.11 -17.83
C LYS A 562 -25.73 2.36 -16.59
N THR A 563 -26.68 1.45 -16.70
CA THR A 563 -27.07 0.53 -15.63
C THR A 563 -26.30 -0.79 -15.71
N GLY A 564 -26.05 -1.40 -14.57
CA GLY A 564 -25.60 -2.78 -14.42
C GLY A 564 -26.55 -3.56 -13.50
N THR A 565 -26.80 -4.81 -13.82
CA THR A 565 -27.51 -5.76 -12.97
C THR A 565 -26.79 -7.09 -13.05
N VAL A 566 -26.61 -7.75 -11.90
CA VAL A 566 -25.92 -9.04 -11.80
C VAL A 566 -26.92 -10.09 -11.36
N ALA A 567 -27.07 -11.16 -12.12
CA ALA A 567 -27.86 -12.32 -11.71
C ALA A 567 -27.17 -13.08 -10.55
N PHE A 568 -27.95 -13.83 -9.79
CA PHE A 568 -27.37 -14.80 -8.86
C PHE A 568 -26.65 -15.92 -9.61
N ASP A 569 -25.62 -16.49 -9.01
CA ASP A 569 -25.02 -17.73 -9.51
C ASP A 569 -26.06 -18.85 -9.44
N ALA A 570 -26.28 -19.52 -10.60
CA ALA A 570 -27.25 -20.59 -10.73
C ALA A 570 -27.00 -21.77 -9.79
N ASN A 571 -25.78 -22.00 -9.38
CA ASN A 571 -25.41 -23.04 -8.42
C ASN A 571 -25.79 -22.67 -6.97
N VAL A 572 -26.00 -21.40 -6.71
CA VAL A 572 -26.29 -20.86 -5.37
C VAL A 572 -27.79 -20.66 -5.17
N ARG A 573 -28.47 -20.20 -6.20
CA ARG A 573 -29.90 -19.96 -6.19
C ARG A 573 -30.48 -20.35 -7.55
N PRO A 574 -31.46 -21.28 -7.62
CA PRO A 574 -32.11 -21.51 -8.87
C PRO A 574 -32.60 -20.17 -9.41
N PRO A 575 -32.38 -19.88 -10.69
CA PRO A 575 -32.78 -18.61 -11.25
C PRO A 575 -34.25 -18.39 -10.99
N ALA A 576 -34.58 -17.33 -10.24
CA ALA A 576 -35.90 -16.77 -10.26
C ALA A 576 -36.29 -16.58 -11.74
N PRO A 577 -37.56 -16.61 -12.13
CA PRO A 577 -37.93 -16.39 -13.52
C PRO A 577 -37.15 -15.22 -14.07
N TYR A 578 -36.44 -15.43 -15.18
CA TYR A 578 -35.59 -14.46 -15.81
C TYR A 578 -36.24 -13.08 -15.84
N GLY A 579 -35.59 -12.03 -15.38
CA GLY A 579 -36.10 -10.66 -15.38
C GLY A 579 -36.74 -10.18 -14.08
N GLN A 580 -36.69 -10.95 -12.99
CA GLN A 580 -37.27 -10.50 -11.70
C GLN A 580 -36.33 -9.79 -10.75
N GLY A 581 -35.04 -9.67 -11.10
CA GLY A 581 -34.04 -8.93 -10.32
C GLY A 581 -32.68 -9.65 -10.16
N GLY A 582 -31.77 -9.08 -9.40
CA GLY A 582 -30.39 -9.54 -9.26
C GLY A 582 -29.84 -9.47 -7.84
N SER A 583 -28.57 -9.83 -7.70
CA SER A 583 -27.79 -9.71 -6.47
C SER A 583 -27.20 -8.31 -6.28
N ASP A 584 -26.90 -7.62 -7.40
CA ASP A 584 -26.25 -6.31 -7.43
C ASP A 584 -26.90 -5.40 -8.48
N ALA A 585 -26.96 -4.12 -8.17
CA ALA A 585 -27.40 -3.09 -9.10
C ALA A 585 -26.37 -1.96 -9.16
N TRP A 586 -26.08 -1.48 -10.38
CA TRP A 586 -25.13 -0.42 -10.68
C TRP A 586 -25.78 0.69 -11.49
N TYR A 587 -25.34 1.92 -11.25
CA TYR A 587 -25.61 3.05 -12.12
C TYR A 587 -24.40 3.96 -12.18
N ASP A 588 -23.83 4.07 -13.38
CA ASP A 588 -22.72 4.94 -13.67
C ASP A 588 -23.21 6.08 -14.55
N SER A 589 -22.90 7.32 -14.17
CA SER A 589 -23.39 8.51 -14.86
C SER A 589 -22.30 9.59 -14.95
N PHE A 590 -22.42 10.46 -15.96
CA PHE A 590 -21.46 11.54 -16.17
C PHE A 590 -22.12 12.74 -16.86
N THR A 591 -21.57 13.93 -16.62
CA THR A 591 -22.03 15.20 -17.21
C THR A 591 -20.88 15.92 -17.89
N ASN A 592 -21.11 16.48 -19.08
CA ASN A 592 -20.11 17.17 -19.85
C ASN A 592 -19.40 18.29 -19.06
N GLY A 593 -18.06 18.14 -18.89
CA GLY A 593 -17.23 19.02 -18.10
C GLY A 593 -17.58 19.10 -16.62
N GLY A 594 -18.43 18.18 -16.12
CA GLY A 594 -18.82 18.03 -14.73
C GLY A 594 -18.22 16.78 -14.09
N TYR A 595 -19.10 15.96 -13.51
CA TYR A 595 -18.70 14.84 -12.65
C TYR A 595 -19.05 13.50 -13.28
N SER A 596 -18.22 12.51 -12.98
CA SER A 596 -18.48 11.09 -13.24
C SER A 596 -18.76 10.40 -11.90
N ILE A 597 -19.89 9.71 -11.82
CA ILE A 597 -20.41 9.10 -10.60
C ILE A 597 -20.66 7.62 -10.86
N ALA A 598 -20.15 6.76 -10.00
CA ALA A 598 -20.48 5.34 -10.00
C ALA A 598 -21.16 4.96 -8.69
N ILE A 599 -22.25 4.23 -8.80
CA ILE A 599 -23.08 3.75 -7.69
C ILE A 599 -23.23 2.25 -7.80
N TRP A 600 -22.89 1.54 -6.74
CA TRP A 600 -23.22 0.14 -6.54
C TRP A 600 -24.16 0.01 -5.34
N THR A 601 -25.15 -0.87 -5.43
CA THR A 601 -25.95 -1.29 -4.29
C THR A 601 -26.20 -2.79 -4.33
N GLY A 602 -26.17 -3.42 -3.17
CA GLY A 602 -26.28 -4.87 -3.02
C GLY A 602 -26.21 -5.29 -1.56
N TYR A 603 -25.83 -6.53 -1.34
CA TYR A 603 -25.68 -7.11 -0.01
C TYR A 603 -24.28 -7.70 0.14
N ASP A 604 -23.69 -7.65 1.35
CA ASP A 604 -22.34 -8.18 1.62
C ASP A 604 -22.26 -9.70 1.38
N SER A 605 -23.34 -10.40 1.68
CA SER A 605 -23.46 -11.85 1.46
C SER A 605 -24.58 -12.14 0.44
N PRO A 606 -24.32 -12.03 -0.87
CA PRO A 606 -25.37 -12.14 -1.90
C PRO A 606 -26.11 -13.48 -1.86
N ASN A 607 -25.41 -14.57 -1.54
CA ASN A 607 -25.98 -15.92 -1.59
C ASN A 607 -27.11 -16.16 -0.57
N ASN A 608 -27.13 -15.38 0.52
CA ASN A 608 -28.12 -15.49 1.60
C ASN A 608 -28.99 -14.23 1.72
N SER A 609 -29.00 -13.39 0.71
CA SER A 609 -29.63 -12.07 0.76
C SER A 609 -30.92 -12.01 -0.06
N PRO A 610 -31.80 -11.04 0.20
CA PRO A 610 -32.93 -10.74 -0.68
C PRO A 610 -32.46 -10.39 -2.09
N GLN A 611 -33.31 -10.58 -3.05
CA GLN A 611 -33.13 -10.18 -4.43
C GLN A 611 -33.37 -8.66 -4.54
N ILE A 612 -32.58 -7.96 -5.36
CA ILE A 612 -32.88 -6.58 -5.76
C ILE A 612 -33.85 -6.66 -6.96
N PRO A 613 -35.13 -6.28 -6.80
CA PRO A 613 -36.09 -6.37 -7.88
C PRO A 613 -35.73 -5.46 -9.06
N ASP A 614 -36.06 -5.85 -10.27
CA ASP A 614 -35.89 -5.01 -11.47
C ASP A 614 -36.65 -3.69 -11.40
N THR A 615 -37.72 -3.65 -10.61
CA THR A 615 -38.50 -2.43 -10.36
C THR A 615 -37.84 -1.45 -9.38
N TYR A 616 -36.83 -1.91 -8.61
CA TYR A 616 -36.10 -1.05 -7.71
C TYR A 616 -35.08 -0.21 -8.48
N LYS A 617 -35.32 1.09 -8.54
CA LYS A 617 -34.50 2.05 -9.31
C LYS A 617 -34.02 3.24 -8.48
N GLU A 618 -34.08 3.18 -7.15
CA GLU A 618 -33.68 4.28 -6.26
C GLU A 618 -32.21 4.69 -6.43
N PHE A 619 -31.34 3.73 -6.76
CA PHE A 619 -29.92 4.02 -7.08
C PHE A 619 -29.75 4.88 -8.34
N THR A 620 -30.69 4.82 -9.30
CA THR A 620 -30.67 5.71 -10.48
C THR A 620 -31.21 7.10 -10.14
N VAL A 621 -32.17 7.18 -9.23
CA VAL A 621 -32.67 8.44 -8.67
C VAL A 621 -31.58 9.13 -7.87
N LEU A 622 -30.84 8.37 -7.05
CA LEU A 622 -29.67 8.89 -6.33
C LEU A 622 -28.63 9.46 -7.31
N GLY A 623 -28.31 8.76 -8.39
CA GLY A 623 -27.39 9.26 -9.42
C GLY A 623 -27.85 10.59 -10.03
N LYS A 624 -29.16 10.74 -10.31
CA LYS A 624 -29.76 12.01 -10.73
C LYS A 624 -29.54 13.11 -9.70
N ASN A 625 -29.93 12.86 -8.44
CA ASN A 625 -29.85 13.84 -7.36
C ASN A 625 -28.40 14.30 -7.15
N LEU A 626 -27.46 13.35 -7.15
CA LEU A 626 -26.05 13.68 -7.02
C LEU A 626 -25.54 14.51 -8.20
N GLN A 627 -25.93 14.22 -9.45
CA GLN A 627 -25.56 15.04 -10.61
C GLN A 627 -26.14 16.47 -10.47
N GLN A 628 -27.38 16.63 -10.02
CA GLN A 628 -27.97 17.94 -9.78
C GLN A 628 -27.30 18.68 -8.61
N LEU A 629 -27.04 17.99 -7.50
CA LEU A 629 -26.33 18.56 -6.35
C LEU A 629 -24.96 19.11 -6.73
N LEU A 630 -24.18 18.31 -7.48
CA LEU A 630 -22.78 18.62 -7.80
C LEU A 630 -22.64 19.67 -8.89
N ASN A 631 -23.51 19.67 -9.89
CA ASN A 631 -23.49 20.67 -10.95
C ASN A 631 -24.21 21.98 -10.54
N GLY A 632 -25.05 21.93 -9.49
CA GLY A 632 -25.80 23.10 -8.99
C GLY A 632 -26.68 23.71 -10.09
N SER A 633 -26.65 25.04 -10.21
CA SER A 633 -27.37 25.78 -11.25
C SER A 633 -26.65 25.80 -12.62
N ARG A 634 -25.58 25.05 -12.81
CA ARG A 634 -24.81 25.00 -14.04
C ARG A 634 -25.65 24.39 -15.16
N SER A 635 -25.71 25.08 -16.31
CA SER A 635 -26.21 24.47 -17.54
C SER A 635 -25.21 23.42 -18.06
N VAL A 636 -25.69 22.24 -18.38
CA VAL A 636 -24.90 21.13 -18.95
C VAL A 636 -25.18 21.02 -20.45
N SER A 637 -24.31 21.63 -21.27
CA SER A 637 -24.39 21.56 -22.74
C SER A 637 -23.95 20.19 -23.25
N ASP A 638 -24.35 19.86 -24.48
CA ASP A 638 -23.87 18.64 -25.15
C ASP A 638 -22.36 18.71 -25.45
N TRP A 639 -21.73 17.55 -25.67
CA TRP A 639 -20.33 17.48 -26.09
C TRP A 639 -20.14 18.05 -27.50
N ALA A 640 -19.07 18.79 -27.72
CA ALA A 640 -18.70 19.25 -29.04
C ALA A 640 -18.26 18.05 -29.91
N ARG A 641 -18.79 17.95 -31.13
CA ARG A 641 -18.42 16.87 -32.04
C ARG A 641 -17.01 17.07 -32.57
N PRO A 642 -16.09 16.12 -32.40
CA PRO A 642 -14.73 16.19 -32.89
C PRO A 642 -14.66 15.92 -34.42
N GLN A 643 -13.54 16.30 -35.06
CA GLN A 643 -13.34 16.11 -36.49
C GLN A 643 -13.35 14.63 -36.91
N GLY A 644 -12.87 13.72 -36.05
CA GLY A 644 -12.86 12.26 -36.28
C GLY A 644 -14.24 11.60 -36.24
N VAL A 645 -15.33 12.39 -36.21
CA VAL A 645 -16.71 11.86 -36.19
C VAL A 645 -17.51 12.38 -37.35
N GLN A 646 -17.92 11.47 -38.21
CA GLN A 646 -18.89 11.73 -39.28
C GLN A 646 -20.30 11.56 -38.73
N HIS A 647 -21.16 12.58 -38.90
CA HIS A 647 -22.62 12.45 -38.73
C HIS A 647 -23.20 11.72 -39.94
N LEU A 648 -23.91 10.67 -39.73
CA LEU A 648 -24.51 9.87 -40.80
C LEU A 648 -25.95 10.38 -41.15
N TRP A 649 -26.82 10.33 -40.16
CA TRP A 649 -28.21 10.79 -40.28
C TRP A 649 -28.88 10.89 -38.89
N GLY A 650 -30.11 11.42 -38.87
CA GLY A 650 -30.88 11.61 -37.64
C GLY A 650 -30.49 12.91 -36.90
N SER A 651 -31.17 13.20 -35.83
CA SER A 651 -30.93 14.37 -34.98
C SER A 651 -31.11 14.02 -33.51
N ASP A 652 -30.42 14.78 -32.65
CA ASP A 652 -30.41 14.63 -31.20
C ASP A 652 -30.14 13.17 -30.75
N LEU A 653 -30.99 12.57 -29.96
CA LEU A 653 -30.85 11.20 -29.46
C LEU A 653 -30.94 10.12 -30.53
N ASN A 654 -31.50 10.45 -31.70
CA ASN A 654 -31.61 9.57 -32.88
C ASN A 654 -30.49 9.85 -33.91
N ALA A 655 -29.51 10.64 -33.56
CA ALA A 655 -28.38 10.91 -34.45
C ALA A 655 -27.46 9.67 -34.47
N HIS A 656 -26.99 9.34 -35.68
CA HIS A 656 -26.06 8.24 -35.93
C HIS A 656 -24.73 8.76 -36.41
N TYR A 657 -23.65 8.07 -35.96
CA TYR A 657 -22.31 8.51 -36.14
C TYR A 657 -21.37 7.39 -36.61
N LYS A 658 -20.30 7.77 -37.32
CA LYS A 658 -19.18 6.92 -37.69
C LYS A 658 -17.89 7.54 -37.17
N VAL A 659 -17.06 6.73 -36.54
CA VAL A 659 -15.68 7.08 -36.21
C VAL A 659 -14.81 6.95 -37.45
N THR A 660 -14.06 8.00 -37.82
CA THR A 660 -13.27 8.04 -39.06
C THR A 660 -11.76 8.06 -38.81
N ASP A 661 -11.35 8.15 -37.56
CA ASP A 661 -9.97 8.15 -37.10
C ASP A 661 -9.60 6.90 -36.26
N SER A 662 -10.33 5.80 -36.52
CA SER A 662 -10.06 4.51 -35.88
C SER A 662 -8.62 4.07 -36.14
N LYS A 663 -7.95 3.62 -35.09
CA LYS A 663 -6.59 3.10 -35.15
C LYS A 663 -6.32 2.19 -33.97
N ASP A 664 -5.33 1.30 -34.12
CA ASP A 664 -4.79 0.58 -33.00
C ASP A 664 -4.16 1.56 -32.00
N ILE A 665 -4.64 1.52 -30.77
CA ILE A 665 -3.94 2.17 -29.66
C ILE A 665 -2.80 1.23 -29.28
N THR A 666 -1.58 1.60 -29.62
CA THR A 666 -0.42 1.14 -28.87
C THR A 666 -0.49 1.83 -27.51
N VAL A 667 -1.12 1.20 -26.52
CA VAL A 667 -0.79 1.53 -25.15
C VAL A 667 0.68 1.22 -25.05
N ASN A 668 1.52 2.25 -25.00
CA ASN A 668 2.88 2.09 -24.53
C ASN A 668 2.73 1.50 -23.13
N THR A 669 2.86 0.21 -23.04
CA THR A 669 3.06 -0.54 -21.81
C THR A 669 4.47 -0.32 -21.24
N SER A 670 5.18 0.69 -21.72
CA SER A 670 6.06 1.39 -20.83
C SER A 670 5.17 2.09 -19.78
N VAL A 671 4.47 1.30 -18.97
CA VAL A 671 4.62 1.49 -17.55
C VAL A 671 6.14 1.51 -17.43
N ALA A 672 6.72 2.72 -17.47
CA ALA A 672 7.89 2.92 -16.69
C ALA A 672 7.48 2.31 -15.34
N VAL A 673 7.92 1.07 -15.08
CA VAL A 673 8.31 0.71 -13.77
C VAL A 673 9.27 1.84 -13.48
N ARG A 674 8.73 2.97 -12.99
CA ARG A 674 9.57 3.91 -12.28
C ARG A 674 10.13 3.00 -11.23
N LYS A 675 11.36 2.54 -11.49
CA LYS A 675 12.27 2.19 -10.41
C LYS A 675 11.85 3.17 -9.35
N ILE A 676 11.36 2.66 -8.22
CA ILE A 676 11.10 3.47 -7.05
C ILE A 676 12.25 4.42 -7.04
N GLU A 677 12.04 5.66 -7.52
CA GLU A 677 13.05 6.69 -7.36
C GLU A 677 13.10 6.80 -5.87
N GLN A 678 14.12 6.17 -5.36
CA GLN A 678 14.54 6.34 -4.00
C GLN A 678 14.33 7.79 -3.68
N ARG A 679 13.56 8.06 -2.65
CA ARG A 679 13.26 9.31 -1.94
C ARG A 679 13.95 10.54 -2.54
N PRO A 680 13.31 11.71 -2.66
CA PRO A 680 13.98 12.90 -3.11
C PRO A 680 15.27 13.02 -2.32
N THR A 681 16.38 12.82 -3.00
CA THR A 681 17.69 13.02 -2.43
C THR A 681 17.72 14.49 -2.03
N VAL A 682 17.75 14.74 -0.73
CA VAL A 682 18.33 15.96 -0.19
C VAL A 682 19.55 16.25 -1.04
N LYS A 683 19.71 17.50 -1.51
CA LYS A 683 20.76 18.02 -2.37
C LYS A 683 21.93 17.07 -2.46
N LYS A 684 22.19 16.49 -3.63
CA LYS A 684 23.40 15.73 -3.92
C LYS A 684 24.56 16.48 -3.25
N LEU A 685 25.05 15.96 -2.15
CA LEU A 685 26.32 16.39 -1.66
C LEU A 685 27.30 15.97 -2.75
N GLU A 686 27.91 16.92 -3.41
CA GLU A 686 28.95 16.70 -4.44
C GLU A 686 30.10 15.79 -4.00
N ASN A 687 30.08 15.37 -2.73
CA ASN A 687 31.05 14.47 -2.12
C ASN A 687 30.60 12.99 -2.04
N ALA A 688 29.34 12.63 -2.37
CA ALA A 688 28.86 11.25 -2.23
C ALA A 688 29.56 10.29 -3.22
N GLU A 689 29.88 10.76 -4.43
CA GLU A 689 30.65 9.96 -5.40
C GLU A 689 32.12 9.76 -4.96
N LYS A 690 32.70 10.76 -4.28
CA LYS A 690 34.06 10.63 -3.71
C LYS A 690 34.12 9.68 -2.52
N VAL A 691 33.07 9.60 -1.71
CA VAL A 691 32.99 8.66 -0.57
C VAL A 691 32.82 7.24 -1.07
N ASP A 692 32.01 7.00 -2.10
CA ASP A 692 31.77 5.65 -2.65
C ASP A 692 33.02 5.11 -3.36
N SER A 693 33.75 5.94 -4.09
CA SER A 693 35.03 5.58 -4.72
C SER A 693 36.14 5.32 -3.68
N LYS A 694 36.22 6.17 -2.65
CA LYS A 694 37.22 6.03 -1.58
C LYS A 694 36.96 4.84 -0.67
N TRP A 695 35.71 4.48 -0.48
CA TRP A 695 35.31 3.28 0.26
C TRP A 695 35.65 1.99 -0.50
N LYS A 696 35.36 1.94 -1.81
CA LYS A 696 35.73 0.83 -2.70
C LYS A 696 37.27 0.70 -2.78
N GLU A 697 37.98 1.80 -2.85
CA GLU A 697 39.44 1.83 -2.83
C GLU A 697 40.00 1.35 -1.49
N ASN A 698 39.44 1.76 -0.37
CA ASN A 698 39.85 1.33 0.96
C ASN A 698 39.51 -0.14 1.22
N LEU A 699 38.36 -0.64 0.75
CA LEU A 699 38.00 -2.04 0.82
C LEU A 699 38.98 -2.89 -0.02
N SER A 700 39.29 -2.45 -1.23
CA SER A 700 40.27 -3.08 -2.10
C SER A 700 41.68 -3.09 -1.47
N LYS A 701 42.11 -1.99 -0.85
CA LYS A 701 43.40 -1.91 -0.12
C LYS A 701 43.41 -2.79 1.13
N TYR A 702 42.31 -2.88 1.84
CA TYR A 702 42.20 -3.74 3.03
C TYR A 702 42.21 -5.23 2.66
N TRP A 703 41.50 -5.61 1.60
CA TRP A 703 41.52 -6.96 1.07
C TRP A 703 42.88 -7.32 0.49
N LYS A 704 43.52 -6.38 -0.21
CA LYS A 704 44.88 -6.58 -0.70
C LYS A 704 45.89 -6.76 0.46
N LYS A 705 45.74 -6.01 1.56
CA LYS A 705 46.57 -6.19 2.77
C LYS A 705 46.29 -7.54 3.45
N LEU A 706 45.08 -7.99 3.54
CA LEU A 706 44.70 -9.32 4.06
C LEU A 706 45.19 -10.42 3.16
N TYR A 707 45.05 -10.26 1.86
CA TYR A 707 45.55 -11.19 0.84
C TYR A 707 47.09 -11.26 0.91
N ASP A 708 47.78 -10.12 0.90
CA ASP A 708 49.23 -10.05 0.99
C ASP A 708 49.77 -10.58 2.34
N ALA A 709 49.06 -10.37 3.44
CA ALA A 709 49.44 -10.92 4.75
C ALA A 709 49.24 -12.43 4.86
N TRP A 710 48.25 -12.98 4.17
CA TRP A 710 47.89 -14.40 4.24
C TRP A 710 48.64 -15.23 3.23
N PHE A 711 48.92 -14.71 2.02
CA PHE A 711 49.55 -15.46 0.91
C PHE A 711 51.05 -15.22 0.75
N LYS A 712 51.62 -14.09 1.29
CA LYS A 712 53.08 -13.87 1.26
C LYS A 712 53.89 -14.84 2.11
N ASN A 713 53.27 -15.56 3.05
CA ASN A 713 53.93 -16.60 3.85
C ASN A 713 53.75 -18.03 3.33
N ASN A 714 53.05 -18.27 2.21
CA ASN A 714 52.82 -19.57 1.64
C ASN A 714 53.07 -19.55 0.11
N SER A 715 54.31 -19.77 -0.28
CA SER A 715 54.74 -19.92 -1.66
C SER A 715 54.25 -21.23 -2.31
N ILE A 716 52.94 -21.41 -2.45
CA ILE A 716 52.34 -22.51 -3.26
C ILE A 716 50.95 -22.01 -3.69
N ILE A 717 50.89 -21.26 -4.75
CA ILE A 717 49.82 -21.13 -5.73
C ILE A 717 50.18 -19.93 -6.63
N ASP A 718 51.09 -20.19 -7.55
CA ASP A 718 51.45 -19.24 -8.63
C ASP A 718 50.83 -19.68 -9.95
N GLU A 719 49.65 -20.27 -9.98
CA GLU A 719 48.96 -20.62 -11.26
C GLU A 719 47.45 -20.79 -11.00
N TYR A 720 46.72 -19.71 -10.84
CA TYR A 720 45.33 -19.63 -11.28
C TYR A 720 45.03 -18.17 -11.66
N ASP A 721 45.15 -17.95 -12.96
CA ASP A 721 44.73 -16.74 -13.65
C ASP A 721 43.18 -16.67 -13.62
N ILE A 722 42.63 -15.85 -12.72
CA ILE A 722 41.19 -15.58 -12.74
C ILE A 722 40.95 -14.44 -13.74
N GLN A 723 41.18 -14.70 -15.00
CA GLN A 723 40.58 -13.99 -16.10
C GLN A 723 39.48 -14.87 -16.69
N SER A 724 38.25 -14.62 -16.34
CA SER A 724 37.18 -14.90 -17.29
C SER A 724 35.89 -14.16 -16.95
N GLU A 725 35.47 -13.37 -17.89
CA GLU A 725 34.10 -12.86 -18.05
C GLU A 725 33.03 -13.96 -17.95
N SER A 726 33.42 -15.22 -18.20
CA SER A 726 32.57 -16.41 -18.14
C SER A 726 32.08 -16.74 -16.72
N THR A 727 32.87 -16.48 -15.68
CA THR A 727 32.45 -16.70 -14.29
C THR A 727 31.38 -15.71 -13.85
N TYR A 728 31.37 -14.50 -14.41
CA TYR A 728 30.39 -13.48 -14.13
C TYR A 728 29.00 -13.80 -14.73
N LYS A 729 28.98 -14.48 -15.89
CA LYS A 729 27.74 -14.94 -16.57
C LYS A 729 27.08 -16.13 -15.85
N LEU A 730 27.86 -17.02 -15.27
CA LEU A 730 27.37 -18.18 -14.54
C LEU A 730 26.64 -17.79 -13.22
N VAL A 731 27.06 -16.71 -12.60
CA VAL A 731 26.43 -16.20 -11.36
C VAL A 731 25.14 -15.43 -11.64
N ARG A 732 24.95 -14.90 -12.85
CA ARG A 732 23.75 -14.12 -13.24
C ARG A 732 22.58 -14.96 -13.75
N GLY A 733 22.76 -16.23 -14.03
CA GLY A 733 21.67 -17.10 -14.48
C GLY A 733 21.14 -16.80 -15.89
N ASP A 734 21.92 -16.08 -16.72
CA ASP A 734 21.57 -15.84 -18.12
C ASP A 734 21.79 -17.16 -18.89
N LYS A 735 20.70 -17.85 -19.20
CA LYS A 735 20.71 -18.95 -20.16
C LYS A 735 20.84 -18.34 -21.56
N ASP A 736 21.91 -18.67 -22.24
CA ASP A 736 22.02 -18.45 -23.68
C ASP A 736 20.90 -19.24 -24.39
N GLU A 737 19.91 -18.54 -24.94
CA GLU A 737 19.09 -19.09 -26.02
C GLU A 737 19.99 -19.22 -27.26
N LYS A 738 20.36 -20.45 -27.59
CA LYS A 738 20.78 -20.81 -28.94
C LYS A 738 20.15 -22.13 -29.35
N THR A 739 19.36 -21.96 -30.44
CA THR A 739 19.13 -22.94 -31.55
C THR A 739 18.37 -24.21 -31.16
N GLU A 740 17.22 -24.47 -31.67
CA GLU A 740 16.71 -24.63 -33.06
C GLU A 740 15.18 -24.46 -33.08
#